data_b93da9ce0ed109a14d119b1516363453
#
_entry.id   b93da9ce0ed109a14d119b1516363453
#
_cell.length_a   1.000
_cell.length_b   1.000
_cell.length_c   1.000
_cell.angle_alpha   90.00
_cell.angle_beta   90.00
_cell.angle_gamma   90.00
#
_symmetry.space_group_name_H-M   'P 1'
#
loop_
_entity.id
_entity.type
_entity.pdbx_description
1 polymer ?
#
loop_
_entity_poly.entity_id
_entity_poly.type
_entity_poly.pdbx_seq_one_letter_code
_entity_poly.pdbx_strand_id
1 'polypeptide(L)'
;MPRLLPSLLIAFAAWCEAQTPDSRLGFSSAAFGDERKNEAVFTAELSTESISALHLALTKRPHIAGSPASDAVAEMLRRRLAEAGLETEVHQFEVYLSTPQSITVDLVEPTKESLSVREPADPRDPDSSNAELGPGFVAYSASGAVTAPVVYVNYGLPPDYDQLAAAGVDVKGKIVIARYARSHRAVKIHTAEQRGAAAIIIYSDPADDGYAKGLAWPEGPWRADFMVQRGNGKYSWFWHGDPLSPGVAARSGAAVLEPATAPTLPRIPAVVLSYKEASKILAQLRGPAVPSGFQGALPFTYRLGPGPAVVKLDVQMDAGWRTIRDIVGRLRGRNPERWVVLGTHHDAWTFGGMDPGSGTSAVFETARALGALHKKGWVPDRSIVFAFWDAEEFGLVGSTEYAEAFEKQLREKAVAYINTDLFMRGQFGGGGTPSLRDFLVQVAKDVPGLTGKTSVYDDWRASQWRKQPLERRRRGPKDFEVDLAALGSGADFVAFQDYLGLPTLSMQFDFDGSYGTYHSNYDSRYFVEHFSDPGFQVARTLTQMFGLAVMRLADAQVLPFRYSHYGRKISEYLDSAASWTRDPDGNEIAKLDLSSAKALAGEIAARAEALEHRVDADLEAGQGTEEARASLNDRLAHLEQTLLDENETPAQRWYRHVIYGWNIYSLYEGQPLPGLAEAIRIRDPERIATETARIESALRRMRDAIDH
;
A
#
# COMPACT_ATOMS: atom_id res chain seq x y z
N MET A 1 39.27 1.32 75.14
CA MET A 1 38.48 0.12 74.88
C MET A 1 37.63 0.39 73.61
N PRO A 2 37.98 -0.15 72.43
CA PRO A 2 37.19 0.02 71.25
C PRO A 2 36.20 -1.19 71.12
N ARG A 3 34.95 -0.86 70.79
CA ARG A 3 33.88 -1.84 70.51
C ARG A 3 33.99 -2.32 69.07
N LEU A 4 34.07 -3.64 68.89
CA LEU A 4 33.98 -4.38 67.66
C LEU A 4 32.54 -4.39 67.16
N LEU A 5 32.32 -3.95 65.91
CA LEU A 5 31.09 -4.17 65.13
C LEU A 5 31.26 -5.43 64.27
N PRO A 6 30.27 -6.30 64.17
CA PRO A 6 30.35 -7.45 63.29
C PRO A 6 29.95 -7.04 61.87
N SER A 7 30.79 -7.41 60.90
CA SER A 7 30.54 -7.28 59.46
C SER A 7 29.49 -8.29 59.02
N LEU A 8 28.34 -7.79 58.53
CA LEU A 8 27.31 -8.57 57.88
C LEU A 8 27.74 -8.82 56.42
N LEU A 9 28.13 -10.03 56.07
CA LEU A 9 28.28 -10.49 54.69
C LEU A 9 26.88 -10.69 54.11
N ILE A 10 26.45 -9.79 53.21
CA ILE A 10 25.26 -10.00 52.36
C ILE A 10 25.71 -10.85 51.15
N ALA A 11 25.34 -12.10 51.15
CA ALA A 11 25.49 -12.98 49.98
C ALA A 11 24.47 -12.53 48.94
N PHE A 12 24.92 -11.90 47.84
CA PHE A 12 24.14 -11.72 46.62
C PHE A 12 23.99 -13.11 45.98
N ALA A 13 22.84 -13.73 46.17
CA ALA A 13 22.41 -14.84 45.34
C ALA A 13 22.04 -14.23 43.97
N ALA A 14 22.91 -14.43 42.99
CA ALA A 14 22.57 -14.17 41.60
C ALA A 14 21.47 -15.18 41.21
N TRP A 15 20.26 -14.72 41.13
CA TRP A 15 19.20 -15.43 40.41
C TRP A 15 19.60 -15.41 38.93
N CYS A 16 20.16 -16.52 38.49
CA CYS A 16 20.17 -16.86 37.07
C CYS A 16 18.71 -17.18 36.72
N GLU A 17 17.94 -16.22 36.25
CA GLU A 17 16.75 -16.53 35.47
C GLU A 17 17.26 -17.37 34.30
N ALA A 18 16.90 -18.66 34.31
CA ALA A 18 17.02 -19.48 33.13
C ALA A 18 16.16 -18.78 32.07
N GLN A 19 16.80 -18.11 31.12
CA GLN A 19 16.14 -17.64 29.93
C GLN A 19 15.48 -18.87 29.30
N THR A 20 14.15 -18.89 29.29
CA THR A 20 13.40 -19.83 28.43
C THR A 20 14.04 -19.77 27.06
N PRO A 21 14.34 -20.91 26.42
CA PRO A 21 14.88 -20.92 25.08
C PRO A 21 13.99 -19.99 24.23
N ASP A 22 14.60 -19.04 23.53
CA ASP A 22 13.90 -18.08 22.71
C ASP A 22 13.33 -18.83 21.49
N SER A 23 12.19 -19.53 21.70
CA SER A 23 11.54 -20.33 20.69
C SER A 23 11.07 -19.40 19.58
N ARG A 24 11.65 -19.55 18.40
CA ARG A 24 11.27 -18.76 17.23
C ARG A 24 10.21 -19.50 16.42
N LEU A 25 9.20 -18.76 15.98
CA LEU A 25 8.11 -19.33 15.20
C LEU A 25 8.63 -20.09 13.98
N GLY A 26 8.22 -21.34 13.87
CA GLY A 26 8.57 -22.19 12.74
C GLY A 26 9.92 -22.88 12.80
N PHE A 27 10.71 -22.69 13.87
CA PHE A 27 12.03 -23.30 14.04
C PHE A 27 12.14 -24.02 15.37
N SER A 28 12.89 -25.12 15.39
CA SER A 28 13.50 -25.64 16.64
C SER A 28 14.62 -24.68 17.08
N SER A 29 14.95 -24.70 18.38
CA SER A 29 16.03 -23.86 18.92
C SER A 29 17.38 -24.10 18.21
N ALA A 30 17.68 -25.36 17.82
CA ALA A 30 18.90 -25.69 17.09
C ALA A 30 18.91 -25.12 15.67
N ALA A 31 17.81 -25.30 14.89
CA ALA A 31 17.69 -24.77 13.54
C ALA A 31 17.74 -23.25 13.53
N PHE A 32 17.11 -22.57 14.49
CA PHE A 32 17.19 -21.14 14.62
C PHE A 32 18.60 -20.63 14.93
N GLY A 33 19.37 -21.40 15.70
CA GLY A 33 20.79 -21.09 15.95
C GLY A 33 21.63 -21.04 14.68
N ASP A 34 21.34 -21.89 13.71
CA ASP A 34 22.02 -21.87 12.39
C ASP A 34 21.47 -20.74 11.51
N GLU A 35 20.16 -20.50 11.52
CA GLU A 35 19.53 -19.36 10.83
C GLU A 35 20.16 -18.02 11.27
N ARG A 36 20.33 -17.81 12.57
CA ARG A 36 20.98 -16.60 13.13
C ARG A 36 22.40 -16.38 12.62
N LYS A 37 23.16 -17.43 12.32
CA LYS A 37 24.49 -17.31 11.71
C LYS A 37 24.40 -16.76 10.28
N ASN A 38 23.44 -17.29 9.50
CA ASN A 38 23.19 -16.84 8.14
C ASN A 38 22.68 -15.38 8.12
N GLU A 39 21.74 -15.02 9.01
CA GLU A 39 21.24 -13.67 9.20
C GLU A 39 22.36 -12.66 9.53
N ALA A 40 23.33 -13.07 10.37
CA ALA A 40 24.46 -12.23 10.72
C ALA A 40 25.37 -11.97 9.49
N VAL A 41 25.62 -13.00 8.67
CA VAL A 41 26.39 -12.84 7.42
C VAL A 41 25.64 -11.96 6.43
N PHE A 42 24.33 -12.17 6.25
CA PHE A 42 23.47 -11.31 5.42
C PHE A 42 23.54 -9.86 5.87
N THR A 43 23.33 -9.60 7.17
CA THR A 43 23.35 -8.23 7.73
C THR A 43 24.68 -7.53 7.49
N ALA A 44 25.80 -8.27 7.52
CA ALA A 44 27.15 -7.74 7.24
C ALA A 44 27.36 -7.40 5.76
N GLU A 45 26.57 -7.97 4.83
CA GLU A 45 26.63 -7.63 3.39
C GLU A 45 25.87 -6.35 3.03
N LEU A 46 25.02 -5.82 3.90
CA LEU A 46 24.20 -4.64 3.62
C LEU A 46 25.06 -3.37 3.51
N SER A 47 24.92 -2.64 2.40
CA SER A 47 25.68 -1.44 2.10
C SER A 47 24.80 -0.26 1.71
N THR A 48 24.89 0.83 2.47
CA THR A 48 24.24 2.12 2.13
C THR A 48 24.81 2.70 0.84
N GLU A 49 26.07 2.45 0.54
CA GLU A 49 26.72 2.87 -0.71
C GLU A 49 26.12 2.16 -1.92
N SER A 50 25.85 0.85 -1.78
CA SER A 50 25.18 0.05 -2.82
C SER A 50 23.76 0.56 -3.07
N ILE A 51 22.98 0.79 -1.99
CA ILE A 51 21.62 1.36 -2.05
C ILE A 51 21.67 2.72 -2.74
N SER A 52 22.56 3.62 -2.31
CA SER A 52 22.73 4.96 -2.87
C SER A 52 23.09 4.94 -4.36
N ALA A 53 24.00 4.04 -4.76
CA ALA A 53 24.43 3.90 -6.16
C ALA A 53 23.30 3.37 -7.06
N LEU A 54 22.48 2.44 -6.56
CA LEU A 54 21.31 1.98 -7.31
C LEU A 54 20.26 3.09 -7.39
N HIS A 55 19.92 3.74 -6.27
CA HIS A 55 18.96 4.83 -6.23
C HIS A 55 19.34 5.95 -7.22
N LEU A 56 20.62 6.34 -7.28
CA LEU A 56 21.11 7.31 -8.27
C LEU A 56 20.88 6.83 -9.71
N ALA A 57 21.04 5.55 -9.97
CA ALA A 57 20.86 5.00 -11.31
C ALA A 57 19.37 4.96 -11.71
N LEU A 58 18.47 4.64 -10.77
CA LEU A 58 17.01 4.64 -10.97
C LEU A 58 16.49 6.04 -11.26
N THR A 59 16.89 7.02 -10.44
CA THR A 59 16.36 8.38 -10.46
C THR A 59 17.06 9.32 -11.45
N LYS A 60 17.89 8.78 -12.35
CA LYS A 60 18.67 9.59 -13.31
C LYS A 60 17.80 10.32 -14.35
N ARG A 61 16.65 9.74 -14.72
CA ARG A 61 15.72 10.26 -15.72
C ARG A 61 14.29 9.97 -15.31
N PRO A 62 13.33 10.80 -15.71
CA PRO A 62 11.92 10.44 -15.62
C PRO A 62 11.66 9.13 -16.38
N HIS A 63 10.91 8.18 -15.77
CA HIS A 63 10.72 6.84 -16.32
C HIS A 63 9.28 6.34 -16.14
N ILE A 64 8.36 7.10 -16.74
CA ILE A 64 6.94 6.72 -16.76
C ILE A 64 6.75 5.37 -17.47
N ALA A 65 5.85 4.54 -16.97
CA ALA A 65 5.55 3.22 -17.54
C ALA A 65 5.29 3.24 -19.05
N GLY A 66 5.74 2.20 -19.74
CA GLY A 66 5.62 2.08 -21.20
C GLY A 66 6.49 3.04 -22.00
N SER A 67 7.43 3.75 -21.36
CA SER A 67 8.41 4.63 -22.01
C SER A 67 9.74 3.93 -22.23
N PRO A 68 10.57 4.39 -23.20
CA PRO A 68 11.93 3.86 -23.37
C PRO A 68 12.80 4.03 -22.12
N ALA A 69 12.51 4.99 -21.24
CA ALA A 69 13.22 5.19 -19.98
C ALA A 69 12.85 4.11 -18.94
N SER A 70 11.56 3.73 -18.85
CA SER A 70 11.12 2.59 -18.03
C SER A 70 11.73 1.29 -18.53
N ASP A 71 11.77 1.06 -19.85
CA ASP A 71 12.44 -0.09 -20.45
C ASP A 71 13.94 -0.18 -20.05
N ALA A 72 14.60 0.97 -20.02
CA ALA A 72 16.03 1.03 -19.62
C ALA A 72 16.22 0.72 -18.13
N VAL A 73 15.30 1.16 -17.25
CA VAL A 73 15.29 0.81 -15.83
C VAL A 73 15.05 -0.69 -15.65
N ALA A 74 14.05 -1.26 -16.32
CA ALA A 74 13.76 -2.70 -16.29
C ALA A 74 14.99 -3.53 -16.70
N GLU A 75 15.64 -3.20 -17.81
CA GLU A 75 16.85 -3.93 -18.27
C GLU A 75 18.04 -3.73 -17.32
N MET A 76 18.18 -2.56 -16.72
CA MET A 76 19.21 -2.32 -15.70
C MET A 76 18.99 -3.21 -14.47
N LEU A 77 17.76 -3.29 -13.97
CA LEU A 77 17.39 -4.15 -12.83
C LEU A 77 17.65 -5.62 -13.15
N ARG A 78 17.17 -6.10 -14.31
CA ARG A 78 17.39 -7.48 -14.77
C ARG A 78 18.89 -7.85 -14.79
N ARG A 79 19.71 -7.00 -15.41
CA ARG A 79 21.16 -7.22 -15.50
C ARG A 79 21.82 -7.26 -14.13
N ARG A 80 21.50 -6.31 -13.26
CA ARG A 80 22.09 -6.24 -11.91
C ARG A 80 21.65 -7.42 -11.01
N LEU A 81 20.43 -7.90 -11.15
CA LEU A 81 19.99 -9.13 -10.46
C LEU A 81 20.76 -10.36 -10.94
N ALA A 82 20.99 -10.49 -12.25
CA ALA A 82 21.82 -11.56 -12.81
C ALA A 82 23.29 -11.46 -12.32
N GLU A 83 23.87 -10.27 -12.23
CA GLU A 83 25.20 -10.02 -11.67
C GLU A 83 25.27 -10.40 -10.18
N ALA A 84 24.18 -10.19 -9.44
CA ALA A 84 24.05 -10.62 -8.06
C ALA A 84 23.98 -12.17 -7.92
N GLY A 85 23.68 -12.88 -9.01
CA GLY A 85 23.65 -14.35 -9.06
C GLY A 85 22.24 -14.94 -9.03
N LEU A 86 21.20 -14.15 -9.31
CA LEU A 86 19.83 -14.62 -9.40
C LEU A 86 19.50 -15.07 -10.84
N GLU A 87 18.62 -16.06 -10.94
CA GLU A 87 17.94 -16.39 -12.21
C GLU A 87 16.96 -15.24 -12.53
N THR A 88 17.00 -14.70 -13.77
CA THR A 88 16.17 -13.53 -14.11
C THR A 88 15.22 -13.83 -15.26
N GLU A 89 14.00 -13.35 -15.13
CA GLU A 89 12.93 -13.43 -16.14
C GLU A 89 12.39 -12.01 -16.40
N VAL A 90 11.93 -11.78 -17.65
CA VAL A 90 11.20 -10.58 -18.05
C VAL A 90 9.83 -10.98 -18.53
N HIS A 91 8.79 -10.49 -17.90
CA HIS A 91 7.42 -10.73 -18.31
C HIS A 91 6.88 -9.47 -18.97
N GLN A 92 6.39 -9.61 -20.21
CA GLN A 92 5.87 -8.51 -21.00
C GLN A 92 4.36 -8.60 -21.11
N PHE A 93 3.69 -7.45 -20.97
CA PHE A 93 2.27 -7.31 -21.16
C PHE A 93 1.97 -6.13 -22.08
N GLU A 94 0.95 -6.30 -22.93
CA GLU A 94 0.45 -5.25 -23.81
C GLU A 94 -0.77 -4.62 -23.16
N VAL A 95 -0.58 -3.46 -22.52
CA VAL A 95 -1.58 -2.81 -21.67
C VAL A 95 -2.03 -1.47 -22.23
N TYR A 96 -3.24 -1.06 -21.87
CA TYR A 96 -3.81 0.22 -22.30
C TYR A 96 -3.41 1.33 -21.32
N LEU A 97 -2.48 2.20 -21.73
CA LEU A 97 -2.02 3.35 -20.95
C LEU A 97 -2.46 4.66 -21.57
N SER A 98 -2.52 5.71 -20.75
CA SER A 98 -2.97 7.05 -21.17
C SER A 98 -2.06 8.13 -20.59
N THR A 99 -1.34 8.83 -21.45
CA THR A 99 -0.44 9.94 -21.12
C THR A 99 -0.90 11.25 -21.77
N PRO A 100 -0.49 12.43 -21.31
CA PRO A 100 -0.95 13.69 -21.89
C PRO A 100 -0.28 13.99 -23.23
N GLN A 101 -1.08 14.31 -24.25
CA GLN A 101 -0.62 14.93 -25.48
C GLN A 101 -0.57 16.46 -25.32
N SER A 102 -1.66 17.06 -24.82
CA SER A 102 -1.72 18.48 -24.46
C SER A 102 -2.77 18.73 -23.38
N ILE A 103 -2.48 19.66 -22.48
CA ILE A 103 -3.41 20.12 -21.46
C ILE A 103 -3.29 21.64 -21.36
N THR A 104 -4.41 22.36 -21.51
CA THR A 104 -4.50 23.80 -21.26
C THR A 104 -5.62 24.09 -20.28
N VAL A 105 -5.38 25.07 -19.41
CA VAL A 105 -6.35 25.55 -18.42
C VAL A 105 -6.32 27.08 -18.45
N ASP A 106 -7.40 27.68 -18.85
CA ASP A 106 -7.51 29.15 -18.94
C ASP A 106 -8.65 29.66 -18.05
N LEU A 107 -8.37 30.57 -17.15
CA LEU A 107 -9.37 31.40 -16.52
C LEU A 107 -9.80 32.42 -17.55
N VAL A 108 -11.07 32.36 -18.02
CA VAL A 108 -11.57 33.21 -19.11
C VAL A 108 -12.42 34.39 -18.62
N GLU A 109 -12.98 34.24 -17.42
CA GLU A 109 -13.69 35.30 -16.69
C GLU A 109 -13.37 35.21 -15.19
N PRO A 110 -13.34 36.35 -14.45
CA PRO A 110 -13.55 37.74 -14.89
C PRO A 110 -12.30 38.35 -15.54
N THR A 111 -11.17 37.67 -15.47
CA THR A 111 -9.88 38.05 -16.06
C THR A 111 -9.39 36.96 -16.97
N LYS A 112 -8.76 37.30 -18.09
CA LYS A 112 -8.16 36.28 -18.97
C LYS A 112 -6.74 35.98 -18.51
N GLU A 113 -6.53 34.75 -18.08
CA GLU A 113 -5.23 34.28 -17.59
C GLU A 113 -5.05 32.79 -17.89
N SER A 114 -3.91 32.41 -18.47
CA SER A 114 -3.56 31.03 -18.68
C SER A 114 -2.93 30.48 -17.41
N LEU A 115 -3.44 29.35 -16.89
CA LEU A 115 -2.99 28.72 -15.66
C LEU A 115 -1.98 27.63 -15.98
N SER A 116 -0.84 27.64 -15.28
CA SER A 116 0.22 26.66 -15.54
C SER A 116 -0.15 25.28 -14.99
N VAL A 117 -0.04 24.29 -15.85
CA VAL A 117 -0.05 22.86 -15.48
C VAL A 117 1.37 22.31 -15.34
N ARG A 118 2.40 23.15 -15.55
CA ARG A 118 3.81 22.79 -15.43
C ARG A 118 4.42 23.39 -14.18
N GLU A 119 5.24 22.61 -13.52
CA GLU A 119 6.03 23.05 -12.38
C GLU A 119 7.28 23.80 -12.88
N PRO A 120 7.67 24.93 -12.28
CA PRO A 120 8.87 25.66 -12.64
C PRO A 120 10.13 24.85 -12.25
N ALA A 121 11.25 25.13 -12.90
CA ALA A 121 12.56 24.64 -12.43
C ALA A 121 13.05 25.47 -11.24
N ASP A 122 13.75 24.81 -10.30
CA ASP A 122 14.41 25.45 -9.17
C ASP A 122 15.90 25.01 -9.11
N PRO A 123 16.84 25.95 -9.06
CA PRO A 123 18.28 25.61 -9.09
C PRO A 123 18.77 24.83 -7.88
N ARG A 124 18.00 24.74 -6.80
CA ARG A 124 18.31 23.92 -5.61
C ARG A 124 18.14 22.44 -5.89
N ASP A 125 17.21 22.09 -6.78
CA ASP A 125 17.03 20.75 -7.30
C ASP A 125 17.29 20.75 -8.81
N PRO A 126 18.51 20.44 -9.26
CA PRO A 126 18.89 20.48 -10.68
C PRO A 126 18.03 19.57 -11.57
N ASP A 127 17.51 18.46 -11.01
CA ASP A 127 16.65 17.52 -11.74
C ASP A 127 15.35 18.20 -12.20
N SER A 128 14.87 19.20 -11.48
CA SER A 128 13.66 19.96 -11.83
C SER A 128 13.74 20.69 -13.18
N SER A 129 14.96 20.87 -13.73
CA SER A 129 15.21 21.49 -15.04
C SER A 129 15.25 20.50 -16.22
N ASN A 130 15.06 19.20 -15.97
CA ASN A 130 15.12 18.18 -17.00
C ASN A 130 14.05 18.39 -18.08
N ALA A 131 14.47 18.41 -19.34
CA ALA A 131 13.60 18.67 -20.48
C ALA A 131 12.56 17.54 -20.75
N GLU A 132 12.75 16.36 -20.17
CA GLU A 132 11.83 15.21 -20.30
C GLU A 132 10.63 15.31 -19.35
N LEU A 133 10.66 16.23 -18.38
CA LEU A 133 9.53 16.45 -17.45
C LEU A 133 8.30 16.98 -18.18
N GLY A 134 7.19 16.24 -18.00
CA GLY A 134 5.88 16.58 -18.56
C GLY A 134 5.05 17.55 -17.68
N PRO A 135 3.87 17.92 -18.15
CA PRO A 135 2.88 18.65 -17.35
C PRO A 135 2.37 17.78 -16.18
N GLY A 136 1.70 18.42 -15.22
CA GLY A 136 0.78 17.73 -14.31
C GLY A 136 -0.43 17.20 -15.07
N PHE A 137 -0.83 15.95 -14.81
CA PHE A 137 -1.95 15.31 -15.49
C PHE A 137 -2.61 14.24 -14.63
N VAL A 138 -3.80 13.83 -15.08
CA VAL A 138 -4.49 12.64 -14.57
C VAL A 138 -4.49 11.59 -15.67
N ALA A 139 -3.78 10.48 -15.48
CA ALA A 139 -3.83 9.38 -16.42
C ALA A 139 -5.27 8.83 -16.54
N TYR A 140 -5.65 8.42 -17.74
CA TYR A 140 -7.02 8.03 -18.11
C TYR A 140 -8.07 9.13 -18.01
N SER A 141 -7.70 10.40 -17.84
CA SER A 141 -8.67 11.49 -18.07
C SER A 141 -9.32 11.35 -19.43
N ALA A 142 -10.62 11.62 -19.52
CA ALA A 142 -11.24 11.74 -20.84
C ALA A 142 -10.63 12.94 -21.60
N SER A 143 -10.40 12.78 -22.90
CA SER A 143 -10.09 13.91 -23.81
C SER A 143 -11.34 14.75 -24.05
N GLY A 144 -11.20 16.07 -24.11
CA GLY A 144 -12.30 16.97 -24.39
C GLY A 144 -12.01 18.40 -23.98
N ALA A 145 -12.81 19.34 -24.58
CA ALA A 145 -12.77 20.75 -24.25
C ALA A 145 -14.07 21.17 -23.56
N VAL A 146 -13.94 21.86 -22.42
CA VAL A 146 -15.07 22.34 -21.61
C VAL A 146 -14.84 23.81 -21.25
N THR A 147 -15.85 24.64 -21.40
CA THR A 147 -15.87 26.04 -20.90
C THR A 147 -17.11 26.21 -20.04
N ALA A 148 -16.92 26.38 -18.71
CA ALA A 148 -18.05 26.48 -17.79
C ALA A 148 -17.68 27.24 -16.50
N PRO A 149 -18.71 27.76 -15.77
CA PRO A 149 -18.52 28.29 -14.43
C PRO A 149 -17.97 27.20 -13.46
N VAL A 150 -17.23 27.64 -12.41
CA VAL A 150 -16.59 26.76 -11.45
C VAL A 150 -17.34 26.70 -10.13
N VAL A 151 -17.45 25.51 -9.54
CA VAL A 151 -18.02 25.24 -8.22
C VAL A 151 -16.98 24.51 -7.36
N TYR A 152 -16.78 24.98 -6.13
CA TYR A 152 -15.91 24.32 -5.16
C TYR A 152 -16.67 23.22 -4.42
N VAL A 153 -16.10 22.01 -4.40
CA VAL A 153 -16.75 20.81 -3.88
C VAL A 153 -15.98 20.12 -2.74
N ASN A 154 -15.18 20.87 -1.98
CA ASN A 154 -14.38 20.36 -0.87
C ASN A 154 -13.48 19.19 -1.30
N TYR A 155 -13.63 18.00 -0.70
CA TYR A 155 -12.89 16.79 -1.12
C TYR A 155 -13.53 16.05 -2.31
N GLY A 156 -14.72 16.48 -2.78
CA GLY A 156 -15.43 15.85 -3.88
C GLY A 156 -15.99 14.47 -3.56
N LEU A 157 -16.30 14.22 -2.30
CA LEU A 157 -16.94 12.98 -1.84
C LEU A 157 -18.48 13.11 -1.88
N PRO A 158 -19.26 12.00 -1.97
CA PRO A 158 -20.72 12.09 -2.01
C PRO A 158 -21.35 12.98 -0.95
N PRO A 159 -20.95 12.92 0.36
CA PRO A 159 -21.50 13.82 1.38
C PRO A 159 -21.21 15.31 1.15
N ASP A 160 -20.11 15.63 0.46
CA ASP A 160 -19.78 17.02 0.12
C ASP A 160 -20.81 17.58 -0.89
N TYR A 161 -21.15 16.80 -1.91
CA TYR A 161 -22.17 17.19 -2.89
C TYR A 161 -23.57 17.29 -2.28
N ASP A 162 -23.90 16.45 -1.31
CA ASP A 162 -25.17 16.53 -0.59
C ASP A 162 -25.29 17.85 0.20
N GLN A 163 -24.18 18.31 0.81
CA GLN A 163 -24.12 19.63 1.46
C GLN A 163 -24.23 20.80 0.47
N LEU A 164 -23.63 20.68 -0.74
CA LEU A 164 -23.81 21.67 -1.80
C LEU A 164 -25.27 21.75 -2.23
N ALA A 165 -25.91 20.62 -2.46
CA ALA A 165 -27.33 20.57 -2.83
C ALA A 165 -28.22 21.20 -1.76
N ALA A 166 -27.96 20.94 -0.48
CA ALA A 166 -28.65 21.55 0.65
C ALA A 166 -28.45 23.08 0.70
N ALA A 167 -27.29 23.57 0.25
CA ALA A 167 -26.99 25.01 0.10
C ALA A 167 -27.56 25.63 -1.19
N GLY A 168 -28.30 24.87 -2.02
CA GLY A 168 -28.87 25.33 -3.28
C GLY A 168 -27.86 25.49 -4.43
N VAL A 169 -26.70 24.82 -4.33
CA VAL A 169 -25.64 24.89 -5.35
C VAL A 169 -25.67 23.63 -6.22
N ASP A 170 -25.98 23.79 -7.49
CA ASP A 170 -25.98 22.74 -8.50
C ASP A 170 -24.63 22.68 -9.23
N VAL A 171 -24.16 21.48 -9.54
CA VAL A 171 -22.88 21.22 -10.23
C VAL A 171 -23.08 20.76 -11.69
N LYS A 172 -24.32 20.48 -12.10
CA LYS A 172 -24.62 19.94 -13.42
C LYS A 172 -24.13 20.87 -14.54
N GLY A 173 -23.35 20.33 -15.47
CA GLY A 173 -22.77 21.05 -16.58
C GLY A 173 -21.69 22.07 -16.20
N LYS A 174 -21.24 22.10 -14.96
CA LYS A 174 -20.19 22.99 -14.46
C LYS A 174 -18.85 22.26 -14.30
N ILE A 175 -17.79 23.02 -14.21
CA ILE A 175 -16.49 22.49 -13.78
C ILE A 175 -16.50 22.48 -12.25
N VAL A 176 -16.13 21.37 -11.64
CA VAL A 176 -15.95 21.32 -10.19
C VAL A 176 -14.46 21.40 -9.84
N ILE A 177 -14.14 22.07 -8.73
CA ILE A 177 -12.77 22.10 -8.17
C ILE A 177 -12.77 21.46 -6.79
N ALA A 178 -11.95 20.40 -6.65
CA ALA A 178 -11.82 19.60 -5.44
C ALA A 178 -10.40 19.62 -4.90
N ARG A 179 -10.24 19.54 -3.58
CA ARG A 179 -8.92 19.36 -2.98
C ARG A 179 -8.58 17.88 -2.85
N TYR A 180 -7.28 17.55 -2.92
CA TYR A 180 -6.75 16.23 -2.58
C TYR A 180 -7.03 15.89 -1.11
N ALA A 181 -6.47 14.80 -0.62
CA ALA A 181 -6.68 14.17 0.67
C ALA A 181 -8.02 13.44 0.81
N ARG A 182 -8.11 12.64 1.85
CA ARG A 182 -9.25 11.80 2.29
C ARG A 182 -9.72 10.72 1.30
N SER A 183 -9.35 10.78 0.03
CA SER A 183 -9.74 9.76 -0.94
C SER A 183 -8.84 9.79 -2.17
N HIS A 184 -8.79 8.66 -2.86
CA HIS A 184 -8.15 8.55 -4.16
C HIS A 184 -8.84 9.46 -5.18
N ARG A 185 -8.07 10.00 -6.13
CA ARG A 185 -8.58 10.94 -7.16
C ARG A 185 -9.70 10.36 -8.03
N ALA A 186 -9.64 9.05 -8.29
CA ALA A 186 -10.67 8.34 -9.05
C ALA A 186 -12.07 8.47 -8.41
N VAL A 187 -12.17 8.40 -7.08
CA VAL A 187 -13.45 8.59 -6.36
C VAL A 187 -14.00 9.99 -6.58
N LYS A 188 -13.14 11.02 -6.59
CA LYS A 188 -13.53 12.40 -6.83
C LYS A 188 -14.03 12.61 -8.25
N ILE A 189 -13.33 12.03 -9.24
CA ILE A 189 -13.70 12.10 -10.66
C ILE A 189 -15.04 11.40 -10.89
N HIS A 190 -15.17 10.17 -10.40
CA HIS A 190 -16.40 9.38 -10.53
C HIS A 190 -17.60 10.09 -9.86
N THR A 191 -17.41 10.61 -8.64
CA THR A 191 -18.49 11.35 -7.97
C THR A 191 -18.91 12.58 -8.74
N ALA A 192 -17.94 13.35 -9.28
CA ALA A 192 -18.24 14.51 -10.13
C ALA A 192 -19.02 14.11 -11.38
N GLU A 193 -18.60 13.03 -12.05
CA GLU A 193 -19.28 12.48 -13.23
C GLU A 193 -20.72 12.06 -12.89
N GLN A 194 -20.93 11.31 -11.81
CA GLN A 194 -22.27 10.87 -11.37
C GLN A 194 -23.19 12.04 -10.98
N ARG A 195 -22.63 13.16 -10.53
CA ARG A 195 -23.39 14.40 -10.22
C ARG A 195 -23.58 15.29 -11.43
N GLY A 196 -23.12 14.88 -12.63
CA GLY A 196 -23.31 15.56 -13.90
C GLY A 196 -22.38 16.77 -14.10
N ALA A 197 -21.26 16.86 -13.40
CA ALA A 197 -20.23 17.85 -13.68
C ALA A 197 -19.65 17.64 -15.09
N ALA A 198 -19.30 18.73 -15.78
CA ALA A 198 -18.72 18.67 -17.12
C ALA A 198 -17.22 18.33 -17.10
N ALA A 199 -16.51 18.69 -16.05
CA ALA A 199 -15.10 18.41 -15.82
C ALA A 199 -14.74 18.61 -14.34
N ILE A 200 -13.55 18.14 -13.95
CA ILE A 200 -13.02 18.31 -12.60
C ILE A 200 -11.58 18.84 -12.62
N ILE A 201 -11.31 19.78 -11.71
CA ILE A 201 -9.97 20.25 -11.35
C ILE A 201 -9.65 19.70 -9.95
N ILE A 202 -8.46 19.11 -9.74
CA ILE A 202 -8.03 18.65 -8.42
C ILE A 202 -6.75 19.40 -8.04
N TYR A 203 -6.64 19.83 -6.78
CA TYR A 203 -5.46 20.54 -6.26
C TYR A 203 -5.13 20.10 -4.82
N SER A 204 -3.88 20.22 -4.41
CA SER A 204 -3.48 20.01 -3.01
C SER A 204 -3.68 21.30 -2.22
N ASP A 205 -4.59 21.30 -1.24
CA ASP A 205 -4.81 22.49 -0.39
C ASP A 205 -3.73 22.56 0.70
N PRO A 206 -3.16 23.74 1.00
CA PRO A 206 -2.14 23.86 2.05
C PRO A 206 -2.64 23.55 3.45
N ALA A 207 -3.95 23.44 3.69
CA ALA A 207 -4.52 22.90 4.93
C ALA A 207 -4.24 21.41 5.11
N ASP A 208 -4.12 20.67 4.02
CA ASP A 208 -3.92 19.23 4.00
C ASP A 208 -2.45 18.87 3.75
N ASP A 209 -1.80 19.57 2.80
CA ASP A 209 -0.40 19.34 2.41
C ASP A 209 0.22 20.66 1.93
N GLY A 210 0.92 21.37 2.81
CA GLY A 210 1.58 22.64 2.51
C GLY A 210 1.90 23.47 3.75
N TYR A 211 2.11 24.76 3.57
CA TYR A 211 2.63 25.69 4.57
C TYR A 211 1.82 25.75 5.88
N ALA A 212 0.55 25.39 5.87
CA ALA A 212 -0.27 25.38 7.09
C ALA A 212 0.09 24.23 8.05
N LYS A 213 0.82 23.24 7.57
CA LYS A 213 1.27 22.07 8.34
C LYS A 213 2.71 22.20 8.84
N GLY A 214 3.55 22.93 8.10
CA GLY A 214 4.97 23.08 8.45
C GLY A 214 5.73 23.78 7.33
N LEU A 215 7.07 23.75 7.43
CA LEU A 215 7.93 24.33 6.40
C LEU A 215 7.72 23.60 5.08
N ALA A 216 7.35 24.37 4.05
CA ALA A 216 7.23 23.86 2.70
C ALA A 216 8.62 23.73 2.04
N TRP A 217 8.70 22.87 1.01
CA TRP A 217 9.89 22.77 0.19
C TRP A 217 10.26 24.17 -0.36
N PRO A 218 11.53 24.56 -0.37
CA PRO A 218 12.72 23.78 -0.09
C PRO A 218 13.23 23.86 1.36
N GLU A 219 12.56 24.60 2.24
CA GLU A 219 12.96 24.74 3.64
C GLU A 219 12.49 23.57 4.51
N GLY A 220 11.56 22.76 4.02
CA GLY A 220 10.99 21.60 4.69
C GLY A 220 10.30 20.62 3.74
N PRO A 221 9.73 19.55 4.27
CA PRO A 221 9.20 18.46 3.44
C PRO A 221 7.78 18.68 2.92
N TRP A 222 7.09 19.77 3.31
CA TRP A 222 5.72 20.03 2.90
C TRP A 222 5.65 20.61 1.47
N ARG A 223 4.51 20.42 0.80
CA ARG A 223 4.31 20.81 -0.60
C ARG A 223 4.47 22.32 -0.80
N ALA A 224 5.28 22.69 -1.80
CA ALA A 224 5.39 24.06 -2.26
C ALA A 224 4.17 24.48 -3.09
N ASP A 225 3.95 25.79 -3.21
CA ASP A 225 2.76 26.37 -3.84
C ASP A 225 2.61 26.05 -5.33
N PHE A 226 3.70 25.74 -6.00
CA PHE A 226 3.78 25.45 -7.44
C PHE A 226 3.78 23.97 -7.79
N MET A 227 3.93 23.07 -6.81
CA MET A 227 3.99 21.63 -7.05
C MET A 227 2.61 21.06 -7.39
N VAL A 228 2.60 20.12 -8.34
CA VAL A 228 1.40 19.44 -8.84
C VAL A 228 1.48 17.94 -8.46
N GLN A 229 0.38 17.38 -8.03
CA GLN A 229 0.26 15.95 -7.76
C GLN A 229 -0.37 15.24 -8.96
N ARG A 230 0.40 14.41 -9.68
CA ARG A 230 -0.07 13.53 -10.76
C ARG A 230 -0.81 12.32 -10.21
N GLY A 231 -1.29 11.47 -11.08
CA GLY A 231 -1.80 10.15 -10.75
C GLY A 231 -2.86 9.65 -11.71
N ASN A 232 -3.32 8.41 -11.54
CA ASN A 232 -4.34 7.82 -12.39
C ASN A 232 -5.77 8.12 -11.91
N GLY A 233 -6.70 8.22 -12.86
CA GLY A 233 -8.13 8.41 -12.63
C GLY A 233 -8.96 7.12 -12.83
N LYS A 234 -8.31 5.98 -13.05
CA LYS A 234 -8.98 4.69 -13.27
C LYS A 234 -9.88 4.32 -12.09
N TYR A 235 -11.07 3.83 -12.38
CA TYR A 235 -12.04 3.36 -11.38
C TYR A 235 -11.71 1.94 -10.93
N SER A 236 -10.67 1.83 -10.09
CA SER A 236 -10.06 0.55 -9.68
C SER A 236 -10.95 -0.33 -8.80
N TRP A 237 -12.08 0.15 -8.31
CA TRP A 237 -13.04 -0.68 -7.58
C TRP A 237 -13.79 -1.71 -8.43
N PHE A 238 -13.70 -1.61 -9.76
CA PHE A 238 -14.17 -2.67 -10.64
C PHE A 238 -13.13 -3.80 -10.71
N TRP A 239 -11.88 -3.46 -11.06
CA TRP A 239 -10.70 -4.33 -11.01
C TRP A 239 -9.42 -3.51 -11.09
N HIS A 240 -8.30 -4.09 -10.64
CA HIS A 240 -6.95 -3.57 -10.90
C HIS A 240 -6.39 -4.11 -12.23
N GLY A 241 -5.17 -3.73 -12.57
CA GLY A 241 -4.54 -4.14 -13.83
C GLY A 241 -5.00 -3.31 -15.03
N ASP A 242 -4.91 -3.89 -16.20
CA ASP A 242 -5.33 -3.25 -17.46
C ASP A 242 -6.81 -2.87 -17.42
N PRO A 243 -7.17 -1.63 -17.80
CA PRO A 243 -8.56 -1.17 -17.71
C PRO A 243 -9.52 -1.90 -18.66
N LEU A 244 -9.01 -2.64 -19.63
CA LEU A 244 -9.81 -3.25 -20.70
C LEU A 244 -9.87 -4.79 -20.63
N SER A 245 -9.06 -5.45 -19.79
CA SER A 245 -8.96 -6.92 -19.72
C SER A 245 -9.31 -7.48 -18.32
N PRO A 246 -10.57 -7.40 -17.86
CA PRO A 246 -10.95 -7.79 -16.50
C PRO A 246 -10.69 -9.28 -16.21
N GLY A 247 -9.82 -9.58 -15.26
CA GLY A 247 -9.54 -10.93 -14.79
C GLY A 247 -8.82 -11.83 -15.79
N VAL A 248 -8.18 -11.23 -16.78
CA VAL A 248 -7.40 -11.95 -17.81
C VAL A 248 -6.17 -11.11 -18.15
N ALA A 249 -5.00 -11.71 -18.04
CA ALA A 249 -3.75 -11.01 -18.35
C ALA A 249 -3.73 -10.41 -19.77
N ALA A 250 -3.36 -9.15 -19.89
CA ALA A 250 -3.28 -8.40 -21.14
C ALA A 250 -2.12 -8.88 -22.02
N ARG A 251 -2.37 -9.96 -22.76
CA ARG A 251 -1.45 -10.58 -23.71
C ARG A 251 -2.07 -10.60 -25.09
N SER A 252 -1.25 -10.77 -26.11
CA SER A 252 -1.72 -10.91 -27.50
C SER A 252 -2.83 -11.95 -27.62
N GLY A 253 -4.00 -11.54 -28.12
CA GLY A 253 -5.19 -12.39 -28.26
C GLY A 253 -6.11 -12.47 -27.05
N ALA A 254 -5.82 -11.74 -25.95
CA ALA A 254 -6.75 -11.61 -24.83
C ALA A 254 -8.05 -10.92 -25.26
N ALA A 255 -9.16 -11.32 -24.64
CA ALA A 255 -10.44 -10.64 -24.81
C ALA A 255 -10.39 -9.28 -24.07
N VAL A 256 -10.66 -8.20 -24.78
CA VAL A 256 -10.61 -6.85 -24.24
C VAL A 256 -11.92 -6.10 -24.46
N LEU A 257 -12.22 -5.17 -23.55
CA LEU A 257 -13.34 -4.23 -23.67
C LEU A 257 -12.96 -3.08 -24.60
N GLU A 258 -13.98 -2.48 -25.24
CA GLU A 258 -13.78 -1.24 -25.96
C GLU A 258 -13.59 -0.08 -24.96
N PRO A 259 -12.60 0.81 -25.13
CA PRO A 259 -12.37 1.93 -24.22
C PRO A 259 -13.62 2.81 -24.00
N ALA A 260 -14.45 2.98 -25.04
CA ALA A 260 -15.67 3.76 -24.94
C ALA A 260 -16.73 3.17 -24.02
N THR A 261 -16.67 1.89 -23.68
CA THR A 261 -17.65 1.18 -22.85
C THR A 261 -17.06 0.64 -21.56
N ALA A 262 -15.73 0.67 -21.38
CA ALA A 262 -15.06 0.16 -20.19
C ALA A 262 -15.52 0.92 -18.94
N PRO A 263 -16.05 0.25 -17.90
CA PRO A 263 -16.57 0.92 -16.71
C PRO A 263 -15.46 1.53 -15.84
N THR A 264 -14.22 1.14 -16.04
CA THR A 264 -13.04 1.61 -15.31
C THR A 264 -12.55 2.98 -15.75
N LEU A 265 -12.97 3.48 -16.91
CA LEU A 265 -12.43 4.69 -17.50
C LEU A 265 -13.34 5.91 -17.28
N PRO A 266 -12.81 7.06 -16.80
CA PRO A 266 -13.55 8.32 -16.69
C PRO A 266 -14.15 8.81 -18.00
N ARG A 267 -15.30 9.50 -17.91
CA ARG A 267 -16.02 10.06 -19.06
C ARG A 267 -15.95 11.59 -19.13
N ILE A 268 -15.40 12.23 -18.10
CA ILE A 268 -15.22 13.69 -18.04
C ILE A 268 -13.73 14.05 -17.98
N PRO A 269 -13.33 15.20 -18.56
CA PRO A 269 -11.96 15.69 -18.42
C PRO A 269 -11.61 15.96 -16.96
N ALA A 270 -10.41 15.54 -16.56
CA ALA A 270 -9.84 15.75 -15.22
C ALA A 270 -8.44 16.34 -15.34
N VAL A 271 -8.18 17.42 -14.61
CA VAL A 271 -6.88 18.08 -14.57
C VAL A 271 -6.41 18.29 -13.14
N VAL A 272 -5.11 18.43 -12.96
CA VAL A 272 -4.50 18.78 -11.68
C VAL A 272 -3.82 20.14 -11.76
N LEU A 273 -3.95 20.93 -10.71
CA LEU A 273 -3.30 22.24 -10.57
C LEU A 273 -2.53 22.32 -9.25
N SER A 274 -1.50 23.14 -9.23
CA SER A 274 -0.88 23.57 -7.97
C SER A 274 -1.84 24.47 -7.18
N TYR A 275 -1.67 24.60 -5.85
CA TYR A 275 -2.54 25.49 -5.08
C TYR A 275 -2.31 26.96 -5.39
N LYS A 276 -1.15 27.32 -5.95
CA LYS A 276 -0.90 28.66 -6.51
C LYS A 276 -1.86 28.97 -7.67
N GLU A 277 -1.95 28.06 -8.64
CA GLU A 277 -2.84 28.24 -9.80
C GLU A 277 -4.32 28.08 -9.42
N ALA A 278 -4.65 27.10 -8.59
CA ALA A 278 -6.00 26.89 -8.08
C ALA A 278 -6.54 28.11 -7.29
N SER A 279 -5.66 28.81 -6.55
CA SER A 279 -6.03 30.01 -5.78
C SER A 279 -6.61 31.13 -6.65
N LYS A 280 -6.14 31.27 -7.90
CA LYS A 280 -6.62 32.27 -8.87
C LYS A 280 -8.08 32.04 -9.24
N ILE A 281 -8.50 30.77 -9.34
CA ILE A 281 -9.90 30.39 -9.56
C ILE A 281 -10.72 30.60 -8.28
N LEU A 282 -10.26 30.02 -7.15
CA LEU A 282 -10.99 29.99 -5.89
C LEU A 282 -11.25 31.39 -5.33
N ALA A 283 -10.32 32.33 -5.50
CA ALA A 283 -10.49 33.73 -5.08
C ALA A 283 -11.61 34.45 -5.84
N GLN A 284 -11.99 33.98 -7.03
CA GLN A 284 -13.06 34.56 -7.84
C GLN A 284 -14.44 33.94 -7.55
N LEU A 285 -14.51 32.83 -6.80
CA LEU A 285 -15.80 32.23 -6.48
C LEU A 285 -16.64 33.15 -5.58
N ARG A 286 -17.95 33.16 -5.79
CA ARG A 286 -18.95 33.89 -5.01
C ARG A 286 -20.00 32.89 -4.49
N GLY A 287 -21.21 33.36 -4.23
CA GLY A 287 -22.28 32.52 -3.70
C GLY A 287 -22.15 32.26 -2.20
N PRO A 288 -22.76 31.19 -1.66
CA PRO A 288 -22.74 30.88 -0.24
C PRO A 288 -21.33 30.70 0.29
N ALA A 289 -21.12 31.08 1.57
CA ALA A 289 -19.93 30.70 2.30
C ALA A 289 -19.88 29.16 2.44
N VAL A 290 -18.68 28.61 2.47
CA VAL A 290 -18.54 27.16 2.61
C VAL A 290 -19.04 26.66 3.97
N PRO A 291 -19.60 25.44 4.04
CA PRO A 291 -19.92 24.78 5.31
C PRO A 291 -18.70 24.64 6.22
N SER A 292 -18.95 24.37 7.51
CA SER A 292 -17.89 24.03 8.46
C SER A 292 -17.10 22.81 7.94
N GLY A 293 -15.76 22.90 7.98
CA GLY A 293 -14.87 21.86 7.50
C GLY A 293 -14.52 21.92 6.01
N PHE A 294 -15.14 22.78 5.21
CA PHE A 294 -14.79 22.98 3.79
C PHE A 294 -13.72 24.07 3.60
N GLN A 295 -13.52 24.94 4.60
CA GLN A 295 -12.48 25.96 4.52
C GLN A 295 -11.10 25.30 4.45
N GLY A 296 -10.31 25.67 3.43
CA GLY A 296 -8.89 25.36 3.33
C GLY A 296 -8.01 26.45 3.96
N ALA A 297 -6.72 26.45 3.65
CA ALA A 297 -5.76 27.39 4.23
C ALA A 297 -5.24 28.47 3.28
N LEU A 298 -5.81 28.63 2.07
CA LEU A 298 -5.49 29.79 1.26
C LEU A 298 -5.97 31.07 1.94
N PRO A 299 -5.29 32.23 1.73
CA PRO A 299 -5.48 33.45 2.54
C PRO A 299 -6.74 34.24 2.20
N PHE A 300 -7.88 33.54 2.00
CA PHE A 300 -9.19 34.14 1.79
C PHE A 300 -10.31 33.19 2.25
N THR A 301 -11.53 33.74 2.41
CA THR A 301 -12.71 32.93 2.73
C THR A 301 -13.18 32.18 1.50
N TYR A 302 -13.27 30.85 1.60
CA TYR A 302 -13.78 30.02 0.52
C TYR A 302 -15.27 30.20 0.33
N ARG A 303 -15.72 30.07 -0.91
CA ARG A 303 -17.12 30.13 -1.30
C ARG A 303 -17.44 28.98 -2.24
N LEU A 304 -18.67 28.52 -2.18
CA LEU A 304 -19.09 27.38 -3.01
C LEU A 304 -19.13 27.72 -4.49
N GLY A 305 -19.38 28.99 -4.85
CA GLY A 305 -19.63 29.36 -6.24
C GLY A 305 -21.11 29.13 -6.64
N PRO A 306 -21.43 29.09 -7.96
CA PRO A 306 -20.59 29.68 -8.97
C PRO A 306 -20.44 31.19 -8.75
N GLY A 307 -19.37 31.74 -9.26
CA GLY A 307 -19.11 33.18 -9.23
C GLY A 307 -18.78 33.67 -10.64
N PRO A 308 -18.08 34.79 -10.81
CA PRO A 308 -17.67 35.20 -12.14
C PRO A 308 -16.60 34.29 -12.75
N ALA A 309 -16.04 33.34 -11.98
CA ALA A 309 -15.01 32.45 -12.49
C ALA A 309 -15.58 31.48 -13.54
N VAL A 310 -15.15 31.64 -14.76
CA VAL A 310 -15.36 30.72 -15.88
C VAL A 310 -14.00 30.21 -16.33
N VAL A 311 -13.86 28.88 -16.39
CA VAL A 311 -12.62 28.23 -16.80
C VAL A 311 -12.86 27.47 -18.11
N LYS A 312 -11.87 27.53 -19.01
CA LYS A 312 -11.77 26.67 -20.18
C LYS A 312 -10.70 25.61 -19.91
N LEU A 313 -11.09 24.37 -20.02
CA LEU A 313 -10.19 23.21 -20.03
C LEU A 313 -10.15 22.64 -21.45
N ASP A 314 -8.94 22.26 -21.91
CA ASP A 314 -8.77 21.44 -23.12
C ASP A 314 -7.74 20.37 -22.80
N VAL A 315 -8.20 19.14 -22.75
CA VAL A 315 -7.41 17.96 -22.41
C VAL A 315 -7.37 17.04 -23.61
N GLN A 316 -6.17 16.75 -24.09
CA GLN A 316 -5.92 15.76 -25.13
C GLN A 316 -4.97 14.70 -24.57
N MET A 317 -5.44 13.47 -24.51
CA MET A 317 -4.66 12.32 -24.03
C MET A 317 -4.23 11.45 -25.20
N ASP A 318 -2.98 11.01 -25.18
CA ASP A 318 -2.46 9.93 -26.01
C ASP A 318 -2.70 8.61 -25.26
N ALA A 319 -3.80 7.96 -25.58
CA ALA A 319 -4.23 6.71 -24.97
C ALA A 319 -4.12 5.57 -25.99
N GLY A 320 -3.50 4.46 -25.58
CA GLY A 320 -3.28 3.32 -26.47
C GLY A 320 -2.49 2.21 -25.81
N TRP A 321 -2.28 1.15 -26.59
CA TRP A 321 -1.54 -0.01 -26.18
C TRP A 321 -0.04 0.31 -26.04
N ARG A 322 0.55 -0.13 -24.93
CA ARG A 322 1.98 0.01 -24.62
C ARG A 322 2.48 -1.29 -24.02
N THR A 323 3.72 -1.65 -24.31
CA THR A 323 4.39 -2.77 -23.65
C THR A 323 4.94 -2.34 -22.32
N ILE A 324 4.64 -3.08 -21.26
CA ILE A 324 5.27 -2.95 -19.95
C ILE A 324 6.11 -4.19 -19.64
N ARG A 325 7.04 -4.06 -18.66
CA ARG A 325 8.02 -5.12 -18.36
C ARG A 325 8.21 -5.34 -16.87
N ASP A 326 7.62 -6.40 -16.37
CA ASP A 326 7.90 -6.86 -15.01
C ASP A 326 9.22 -7.66 -14.99
N ILE A 327 10.03 -7.40 -14.00
CA ILE A 327 11.30 -8.09 -13.81
C ILE A 327 11.20 -9.00 -12.59
N VAL A 328 11.52 -10.27 -12.78
CA VAL A 328 11.56 -11.27 -11.73
C VAL A 328 12.97 -11.82 -11.58
N GLY A 329 13.51 -11.74 -10.36
CA GLY A 329 14.78 -12.38 -9.98
C GLY A 329 14.52 -13.52 -8.99
N ARG A 330 15.05 -14.70 -9.26
CA ARG A 330 14.85 -15.87 -8.37
C ARG A 330 16.15 -16.36 -7.78
N LEU A 331 16.17 -16.48 -6.46
CA LEU A 331 17.17 -17.24 -5.73
C LEU A 331 16.61 -18.64 -5.47
N ARG A 332 17.14 -19.63 -6.20
CA ARG A 332 16.59 -20.99 -6.18
C ARG A 332 16.84 -21.68 -4.85
N GLY A 333 15.80 -22.19 -4.23
CA GLY A 333 15.84 -23.01 -3.02
C GLY A 333 16.02 -24.51 -3.27
N ARG A 334 16.23 -25.27 -2.20
CA ARG A 334 16.25 -26.75 -2.22
C ARG A 334 14.91 -27.32 -2.66
N ASN A 335 13.80 -26.67 -2.24
CA ASN A 335 12.45 -26.95 -2.74
C ASN A 335 12.00 -25.82 -3.70
N PRO A 336 12.28 -25.94 -5.00
CA PRO A 336 11.97 -24.90 -5.98
C PRO A 336 10.47 -24.74 -6.27
N GLU A 337 9.63 -25.65 -5.76
CA GLU A 337 8.18 -25.62 -5.92
C GLU A 337 7.48 -24.77 -4.83
N ARG A 338 8.22 -24.16 -3.90
CA ARG A 338 7.69 -23.26 -2.89
C ARG A 338 8.43 -21.94 -2.94
N TRP A 339 7.67 -20.83 -2.92
CA TRP A 339 8.19 -19.48 -3.14
C TRP A 339 7.81 -18.53 -2.01
N VAL A 340 8.77 -17.72 -1.58
CA VAL A 340 8.54 -16.49 -0.82
C VAL A 340 8.73 -15.34 -1.80
N VAL A 341 7.74 -14.47 -1.95
CA VAL A 341 7.78 -13.37 -2.93
C VAL A 341 7.95 -12.04 -2.19
N LEU A 342 8.94 -11.25 -2.61
CA LEU A 342 9.17 -9.86 -2.18
C LEU A 342 9.06 -8.95 -3.39
N GLY A 343 8.09 -8.04 -3.40
CA GLY A 343 7.76 -7.18 -4.53
C GLY A 343 7.80 -5.68 -4.23
N THR A 344 8.02 -4.93 -5.30
CA THR A 344 7.98 -3.46 -5.36
C THR A 344 7.74 -3.07 -6.83
N HIS A 345 7.34 -1.83 -7.10
CA HIS A 345 7.31 -1.37 -8.50
C HIS A 345 8.59 -0.63 -8.89
N HIS A 346 8.74 -0.31 -10.19
CA HIS A 346 9.90 0.39 -10.72
C HIS A 346 9.57 1.52 -11.71
N ASP A 347 8.31 1.66 -12.11
CA ASP A 347 7.84 2.83 -12.86
C ASP A 347 7.59 4.02 -11.92
N ALA A 348 7.62 5.23 -12.48
CA ALA A 348 7.37 6.44 -11.71
C ALA A 348 6.70 7.52 -12.57
N TRP A 349 5.93 8.42 -11.95
CA TRP A 349 5.39 9.58 -12.68
C TRP A 349 6.47 10.52 -13.20
N THR A 350 7.60 10.59 -12.51
CA THR A 350 8.74 11.44 -12.84
C THR A 350 10.06 10.72 -12.56
N PHE A 351 10.89 11.22 -11.66
CA PHE A 351 12.16 10.57 -11.28
C PHE A 351 11.97 9.41 -10.30
N GLY A 352 10.89 9.40 -9.56
CA GLY A 352 10.64 8.38 -8.56
C GLY A 352 11.66 8.35 -7.44
N GLY A 353 12.04 9.50 -6.90
CA GLY A 353 13.04 9.56 -5.84
C GLY A 353 12.60 8.81 -4.60
N MET A 354 11.40 9.09 -4.15
CA MET A 354 10.75 8.33 -3.10
C MET A 354 9.97 7.16 -3.69
N ASP A 355 9.09 7.45 -4.62
CA ASP A 355 8.09 6.58 -5.20
C ASP A 355 8.41 6.20 -6.66
N PRO A 356 8.99 4.97 -6.88
CA PRO A 356 9.34 3.93 -5.91
C PRO A 356 10.83 3.79 -5.62
N GLY A 357 11.69 4.70 -6.03
CA GLY A 357 13.16 4.55 -5.99
C GLY A 357 13.68 4.15 -4.60
N SER A 358 13.03 4.60 -3.52
CA SER A 358 13.36 4.18 -2.17
C SER A 358 13.10 2.68 -1.97
N GLY A 359 11.87 2.21 -2.21
CA GLY A 359 11.48 0.81 -2.06
C GLY A 359 12.24 -0.12 -3.00
N THR A 360 12.31 0.25 -4.28
CA THR A 360 13.06 -0.51 -5.30
C THR A 360 14.53 -0.71 -4.90
N SER A 361 15.15 0.32 -4.33
CA SER A 361 16.55 0.21 -3.87
C SER A 361 16.71 -0.75 -2.69
N ALA A 362 15.77 -0.76 -1.75
CA ALA A 362 15.80 -1.64 -0.58
C ALA A 362 15.54 -3.11 -0.96
N VAL A 363 14.55 -3.36 -1.82
CA VAL A 363 14.25 -4.71 -2.33
C VAL A 363 15.43 -5.27 -3.14
N PHE A 364 16.01 -4.45 -4.00
CA PHE A 364 17.18 -4.86 -4.78
C PHE A 364 18.42 -5.15 -3.89
N GLU A 365 18.68 -4.30 -2.89
CA GLU A 365 19.82 -4.55 -1.97
C GLU A 365 19.61 -5.84 -1.17
N THR A 366 18.35 -6.17 -0.81
CA THR A 366 18.02 -7.47 -0.20
C THR A 366 18.42 -8.61 -1.16
N ALA A 367 18.04 -8.52 -2.42
CA ALA A 367 18.38 -9.52 -3.45
C ALA A 367 19.91 -9.66 -3.63
N ARG A 368 20.62 -8.52 -3.69
CA ARG A 368 22.09 -8.50 -3.84
C ARG A 368 22.80 -9.16 -2.65
N ALA A 369 22.40 -8.79 -1.44
CA ALA A 369 23.02 -9.32 -0.23
C ALA A 369 22.75 -10.82 -0.04
N LEU A 370 21.52 -11.28 -0.35
CA LEU A 370 21.19 -12.72 -0.35
C LEU A 370 21.92 -13.48 -1.47
N GLY A 371 22.09 -12.88 -2.64
CA GLY A 371 22.92 -13.44 -3.71
C GLY A 371 24.39 -13.60 -3.29
N ALA A 372 24.93 -12.63 -2.53
CA ALA A 372 26.26 -12.73 -1.96
C ALA A 372 26.37 -13.84 -0.88
N LEU A 373 25.35 -13.97 -0.03
CA LEU A 373 25.27 -15.05 0.95
C LEU A 373 25.16 -16.42 0.27
N HIS A 374 24.36 -16.51 -0.81
CA HIS A 374 24.22 -17.74 -1.61
C HIS A 374 25.57 -18.17 -2.22
N LYS A 375 26.35 -17.22 -2.77
CA LYS A 375 27.72 -17.49 -3.27
C LYS A 375 28.67 -17.98 -2.18
N LYS A 376 28.38 -17.74 -0.90
CA LYS A 376 29.13 -18.27 0.26
C LYS A 376 28.64 -19.65 0.73
N GLY A 377 27.65 -20.24 0.05
CA GLY A 377 27.18 -21.60 0.26
C GLY A 377 25.83 -21.75 0.96
N TRP A 378 25.19 -20.63 1.36
CA TRP A 378 23.81 -20.72 1.85
C TRP A 378 22.83 -20.98 0.71
N VAL A 379 21.93 -21.93 0.91
CA VAL A 379 20.84 -22.24 -0.03
C VAL A 379 19.55 -22.29 0.79
N PRO A 380 18.56 -21.45 0.49
CA PRO A 380 17.28 -21.47 1.20
C PRO A 380 16.52 -22.78 0.95
N ASP A 381 15.62 -23.16 1.85
CA ASP A 381 14.74 -24.30 1.60
C ASP A 381 13.70 -23.97 0.52
N ARG A 382 13.01 -22.86 0.65
CA ARG A 382 12.06 -22.36 -0.37
C ARG A 382 12.76 -21.32 -1.26
N SER A 383 12.43 -21.28 -2.53
CA SER A 383 12.95 -20.23 -3.43
C SER A 383 12.47 -18.85 -2.97
N ILE A 384 13.36 -17.85 -3.10
CA ILE A 384 13.01 -16.45 -2.86
C ILE A 384 12.89 -15.77 -4.22
N VAL A 385 11.75 -15.12 -4.45
CA VAL A 385 11.41 -14.42 -5.67
C VAL A 385 11.35 -12.94 -5.39
N PHE A 386 12.16 -12.16 -6.11
CA PHE A 386 12.16 -10.70 -6.09
C PHE A 386 11.45 -10.21 -7.34
N ALA A 387 10.41 -9.40 -7.17
CA ALA A 387 9.61 -8.89 -8.26
C ALA A 387 9.64 -7.37 -8.30
N PHE A 388 9.81 -6.84 -9.52
CA PHE A 388 9.82 -5.41 -9.80
C PHE A 388 8.77 -5.15 -10.87
N TRP A 389 7.66 -4.57 -10.45
CA TRP A 389 6.46 -4.38 -11.27
C TRP A 389 6.55 -3.09 -12.08
N ASP A 390 6.05 -3.11 -13.29
CA ASP A 390 5.91 -1.91 -14.15
C ASP A 390 4.46 -1.41 -14.11
N ALA A 391 4.25 -0.14 -14.34
CA ALA A 391 2.93 0.50 -14.44
C ALA A 391 2.03 0.34 -13.19
N GLU A 392 2.64 0.28 -12.00
CA GLU A 392 1.90 0.38 -10.73
C GLU A 392 1.08 1.65 -10.70
N GLU A 393 1.70 2.78 -11.04
CA GLU A 393 1.15 4.13 -11.01
C GLU A 393 -0.09 4.30 -11.89
N PHE A 394 -0.26 3.45 -12.89
CA PHE A 394 -1.44 3.39 -13.76
C PHE A 394 -2.58 2.52 -13.20
N GLY A 395 -2.46 2.04 -11.97
CA GLY A 395 -3.48 1.27 -11.25
C GLY A 395 -3.12 -0.19 -11.07
N LEU A 396 -1.92 -0.46 -10.53
CA LEU A 396 -1.36 -1.76 -10.19
C LEU A 396 -1.33 -2.70 -11.40
N VAL A 397 -0.86 -2.19 -12.56
CA VAL A 397 -1.04 -2.92 -13.82
C VAL A 397 -0.13 -4.15 -13.86
N GLY A 398 1.19 -3.98 -13.77
CA GLY A 398 2.14 -5.09 -13.92
C GLY A 398 1.90 -6.22 -12.93
N SER A 399 1.79 -5.91 -11.64
CA SER A 399 1.54 -6.91 -10.60
C SER A 399 0.23 -7.68 -10.80
N THR A 400 -0.81 -7.01 -11.29
CA THR A 400 -2.11 -7.63 -11.58
C THR A 400 -2.01 -8.54 -12.81
N GLU A 401 -1.42 -8.04 -13.90
CA GLU A 401 -1.23 -8.82 -15.11
C GLU A 401 -0.38 -10.08 -14.85
N TYR A 402 0.65 -9.94 -13.99
CA TYR A 402 1.45 -11.07 -13.56
C TYR A 402 0.63 -12.06 -12.72
N ALA A 403 -0.15 -11.57 -11.77
CA ALA A 403 -1.00 -12.40 -10.92
C ALA A 403 -2.05 -13.18 -11.74
N GLU A 404 -2.69 -12.54 -12.71
CA GLU A 404 -3.67 -13.16 -13.59
C GLU A 404 -3.01 -14.17 -14.56
N ALA A 405 -1.83 -13.83 -15.10
CA ALA A 405 -1.09 -14.72 -16.01
C ALA A 405 -0.60 -16.00 -15.34
N PHE A 406 -0.24 -15.93 -14.08
CA PHE A 406 0.38 -17.01 -13.30
C PHE A 406 -0.47 -17.43 -12.10
N GLU A 407 -1.79 -17.15 -12.11
CA GLU A 407 -2.71 -17.44 -10.99
C GLU A 407 -2.51 -18.84 -10.41
N LYS A 408 -2.60 -19.87 -11.26
CA LYS A 408 -2.45 -21.25 -10.82
C LYS A 408 -1.10 -21.51 -10.13
N GLN A 409 -0.01 -21.04 -10.74
CA GLN A 409 1.33 -21.27 -10.21
C GLN A 409 1.55 -20.53 -8.88
N LEU A 410 1.08 -19.28 -8.77
CA LEU A 410 1.20 -18.48 -7.59
C LEU A 410 0.38 -19.07 -6.44
N ARG A 411 -0.85 -19.45 -6.69
CA ARG A 411 -1.70 -20.10 -5.69
C ARG A 411 -1.15 -21.44 -5.20
N GLU A 412 -0.53 -22.22 -6.08
CA GLU A 412 0.07 -23.51 -5.73
C GLU A 412 1.44 -23.38 -5.04
N LYS A 413 2.25 -22.38 -5.41
CA LYS A 413 3.67 -22.32 -5.02
C LYS A 413 4.03 -21.22 -4.04
N ALA A 414 3.38 -20.05 -4.09
CA ALA A 414 3.72 -18.94 -3.23
C ALA A 414 3.15 -19.16 -1.81
N VAL A 415 4.01 -19.05 -0.80
CA VAL A 415 3.60 -19.20 0.60
C VAL A 415 3.27 -17.87 1.25
N ALA A 416 3.90 -16.77 0.79
CA ALA A 416 3.63 -15.41 1.23
C ALA A 416 4.10 -14.39 0.19
N TYR A 417 3.48 -13.21 0.21
CA TYR A 417 3.89 -12.01 -0.53
C TYR A 417 4.25 -10.89 0.46
N ILE A 418 5.37 -10.22 0.22
CA ILE A 418 5.81 -9.07 1.00
C ILE A 418 5.92 -7.89 0.04
N ASN A 419 5.38 -6.72 0.42
CA ASN A 419 5.36 -5.52 -0.39
C ASN A 419 6.05 -4.34 0.27
N THR A 420 6.62 -3.48 -0.55
CA THR A 420 6.94 -2.09 -0.24
C THR A 420 6.96 -1.28 -1.52
N ASP A 421 6.48 -0.04 -1.47
CA ASP A 421 6.60 0.90 -2.59
C ASP A 421 7.61 1.98 -2.22
N LEU A 422 7.41 2.61 -1.08
CA LEU A 422 8.23 3.70 -0.59
C LEU A 422 8.36 3.67 0.93
N PHE A 423 9.34 4.43 1.44
CA PHE A 423 9.50 4.65 2.88
C PHE A 423 10.19 5.99 3.14
N MET A 424 9.98 6.51 4.35
CA MET A 424 10.56 7.77 4.79
C MET A 424 11.10 7.63 6.21
N ARG A 425 11.92 8.58 6.64
CA ARG A 425 12.40 8.62 8.01
C ARG A 425 11.29 8.94 8.98
N GLY A 426 10.87 7.96 9.76
CA GLY A 426 9.79 8.13 10.72
C GLY A 426 9.46 6.86 11.48
N GLN A 427 8.19 6.55 11.59
CA GLN A 427 7.70 5.43 12.39
C GLN A 427 7.51 4.18 11.51
N PHE A 428 8.00 3.03 11.98
CA PHE A 428 7.70 1.77 11.31
C PHE A 428 6.19 1.47 11.36
N GLY A 429 5.64 1.05 10.23
CA GLY A 429 4.29 0.58 10.05
C GLY A 429 4.28 -0.78 9.36
N GLY A 430 3.46 -1.71 9.89
CA GLY A 430 3.20 -3.00 9.26
C GLY A 430 1.71 -3.16 8.98
N GLY A 431 1.37 -3.59 7.79
CA GLY A 431 0.03 -4.01 7.38
C GLY A 431 0.06 -5.42 6.82
N GLY A 432 -1.08 -6.10 6.80
CA GLY A 432 -1.15 -7.43 6.21
C GLY A 432 -2.16 -8.37 6.84
N THR A 433 -2.07 -9.64 6.44
CA THR A 433 -2.93 -10.68 6.98
C THR A 433 -2.55 -11.01 8.43
N PRO A 434 -3.52 -11.15 9.34
CA PRO A 434 -3.25 -11.35 10.76
C PRO A 434 -2.42 -12.58 11.10
N SER A 435 -2.43 -13.61 10.24
CA SER A 435 -1.61 -14.81 10.41
C SER A 435 -0.10 -14.52 10.47
N LEU A 436 0.36 -13.42 9.90
CA LEU A 436 1.75 -12.99 9.85
C LEU A 436 2.14 -11.98 10.96
N ARG A 437 1.20 -11.57 11.83
CA ARG A 437 1.45 -10.56 12.86
C ARG A 437 2.57 -10.95 13.82
N ASP A 438 2.51 -12.14 14.39
CA ASP A 438 3.48 -12.58 15.39
C ASP A 438 4.85 -12.83 14.76
N PHE A 439 4.87 -13.29 13.51
CA PHE A 439 6.08 -13.41 12.72
C PHE A 439 6.77 -12.04 12.51
N LEU A 440 6.03 -11.01 12.07
CA LEU A 440 6.59 -9.67 11.87
C LEU A 440 7.08 -9.06 13.19
N VAL A 441 6.37 -9.30 14.29
CA VAL A 441 6.81 -8.89 15.64
C VAL A 441 8.17 -9.48 15.99
N GLN A 442 8.40 -10.76 15.71
CA GLN A 442 9.71 -11.38 15.98
C GLN A 442 10.81 -10.81 15.08
N VAL A 443 10.55 -10.61 13.79
CA VAL A 443 11.50 -9.93 12.89
C VAL A 443 11.85 -8.55 13.41
N ALA A 444 10.84 -7.74 13.76
CA ALA A 444 11.02 -6.37 14.23
C ALA A 444 11.79 -6.28 15.56
N LYS A 445 11.69 -7.28 16.44
CA LYS A 445 12.48 -7.36 17.69
C LYS A 445 13.95 -7.57 17.45
N ASP A 446 14.32 -8.25 16.37
CA ASP A 446 15.71 -8.60 16.07
C ASP A 446 16.45 -7.56 15.22
N VAL A 447 15.74 -6.55 14.71
CA VAL A 447 16.33 -5.46 13.90
C VAL A 447 16.47 -4.19 14.76
N PRO A 448 17.67 -3.58 14.83
CA PRO A 448 17.86 -2.29 15.49
C PRO A 448 16.99 -1.20 14.88
N GLY A 449 16.32 -0.40 15.70
CA GLY A 449 15.60 0.79 15.27
C GLY A 449 16.55 1.88 14.73
N LEU A 450 16.00 2.89 14.09
CA LEU A 450 16.77 3.95 13.40
C LEU A 450 17.79 4.68 14.31
N THR A 451 17.55 4.70 15.61
CA THR A 451 18.47 5.32 16.58
C THR A 451 19.55 4.36 17.09
N GLY A 452 19.42 3.07 16.82
CA GLY A 452 20.28 2.00 17.36
C GLY A 452 20.14 1.76 18.88
N LYS A 453 19.22 2.44 19.55
CA LYS A 453 19.00 2.33 21.02
C LYS A 453 17.90 1.34 21.39
N THR A 454 16.99 1.13 20.51
CA THR A 454 15.79 0.31 20.64
C THR A 454 15.72 -0.63 19.44
N SER A 455 14.83 -1.63 19.47
CA SER A 455 14.49 -2.40 18.27
C SER A 455 13.44 -1.67 17.43
N VAL A 456 13.27 -2.08 16.17
CA VAL A 456 12.16 -1.62 15.31
C VAL A 456 10.82 -1.91 16.01
N TYR A 457 10.69 -3.04 16.70
CA TYR A 457 9.48 -3.39 17.46
C TYR A 457 9.20 -2.40 18.60
N ASP A 458 10.22 -2.01 19.37
CA ASP A 458 10.01 -1.06 20.48
C ASP A 458 9.51 0.28 19.98
N ASP A 459 10.07 0.77 18.88
CA ASP A 459 9.66 2.03 18.24
C ASP A 459 8.25 1.92 17.66
N TRP A 460 7.94 0.80 16.98
CA TRP A 460 6.60 0.51 16.43
C TRP A 460 5.55 0.44 17.53
N ARG A 461 5.83 -0.30 18.60
CA ARG A 461 4.95 -0.43 19.76
C ARG A 461 4.70 0.92 20.44
N ALA A 462 5.74 1.71 20.63
CA ALA A 462 5.62 3.05 21.19
C ALA A 462 4.78 3.98 20.29
N SER A 463 4.94 3.88 18.97
CA SER A 463 4.15 4.63 18.00
C SER A 463 2.67 4.28 18.05
N GLN A 464 2.34 2.99 17.95
CA GLN A 464 0.94 2.56 18.01
C GLN A 464 0.30 2.88 19.38
N TRP A 465 1.08 2.77 20.48
CA TRP A 465 0.61 3.16 21.79
C TRP A 465 0.23 4.65 21.87
N ARG A 466 1.03 5.54 21.30
CA ARG A 466 0.72 6.98 21.26
C ARG A 466 -0.59 7.31 20.53
N LYS A 467 -0.98 6.49 19.57
CA LYS A 467 -2.23 6.62 18.80
C LYS A 467 -3.46 6.08 19.55
N GLN A 468 -3.30 5.35 20.67
CA GLN A 468 -4.42 4.83 21.44
C GLN A 468 -5.25 5.94 22.11
N PRO A 469 -6.56 5.72 22.33
CA PRO A 469 -7.41 6.64 23.08
C PRO A 469 -6.81 7.03 24.44
N LEU A 470 -7.02 8.26 24.86
CA LEU A 470 -6.43 8.80 26.11
C LEU A 470 -6.76 7.93 27.33
N GLU A 471 -7.99 7.40 27.42
CA GLU A 471 -8.42 6.53 28.50
C GLU A 471 -7.60 5.24 28.59
N ARG A 472 -7.29 4.61 27.43
CA ARG A 472 -6.43 3.43 27.36
C ARG A 472 -4.99 3.80 27.78
N ARG A 473 -4.47 4.93 27.30
CA ARG A 473 -3.12 5.40 27.63
C ARG A 473 -2.94 5.67 29.13
N ARG A 474 -3.99 6.10 29.84
CA ARG A 474 -3.97 6.29 31.30
C ARG A 474 -3.76 5.01 32.09
N ARG A 475 -4.11 3.84 31.54
CA ARG A 475 -3.90 2.53 32.17
C ARG A 475 -2.47 2.00 32.02
N GLY A 476 -1.64 2.64 31.20
CA GLY A 476 -0.27 2.23 30.90
C GLY A 476 -0.19 1.14 29.79
N PRO A 477 1.01 0.95 29.20
CA PRO A 477 1.21 0.06 28.05
C PRO A 477 1.45 -1.40 28.42
N LYS A 478 1.24 -1.84 29.66
CA LYS A 478 1.68 -3.14 30.18
C LYS A 478 1.27 -4.31 29.28
N ASP A 479 0.01 -4.35 28.88
CA ASP A 479 -0.56 -5.43 28.08
C ASP A 479 -0.88 -4.99 26.65
N PHE A 480 -0.17 -3.96 26.16
CA PHE A 480 -0.37 -3.48 24.79
C PHE A 480 0.52 -4.23 23.81
N GLU A 481 -0.10 -4.84 22.84
CA GLU A 481 0.54 -5.48 21.70
C GLU A 481 0.27 -4.68 20.43
N VAL A 482 1.23 -4.70 19.50
CA VAL A 482 1.06 -4.12 18.18
C VAL A 482 0.11 -4.97 17.34
N ASP A 483 -0.52 -4.34 16.36
CA ASP A 483 -1.37 -5.03 15.40
C ASP A 483 -1.03 -4.60 13.98
N LEU A 484 -1.35 -5.46 13.00
CA LEU A 484 -1.22 -5.15 11.59
C LEU A 484 -2.40 -4.31 11.14
N ALA A 485 -2.13 -3.28 10.34
CA ALA A 485 -3.18 -2.57 9.64
C ALA A 485 -3.81 -3.47 8.56
N ALA A 486 -5.12 -3.40 8.41
CA ALA A 486 -5.76 -3.99 7.23
C ALA A 486 -5.28 -3.23 5.98
N LEU A 487 -4.88 -3.97 4.95
CA LEU A 487 -4.44 -3.39 3.70
C LEU A 487 -5.65 -2.95 2.85
N GLY A 488 -5.52 -1.81 2.18
CA GLY A 488 -6.52 -1.27 1.25
C GLY A 488 -6.21 -1.63 -0.19
N SER A 489 -6.17 -0.63 -1.09
CA SER A 489 -5.88 -0.86 -2.51
C SER A 489 -4.84 0.12 -3.09
N GLY A 490 -3.86 0.51 -2.29
CA GLY A 490 -2.89 1.54 -2.67
C GLY A 490 -1.53 1.03 -3.12
N ALA A 491 -1.34 -0.30 -3.33
CA ALA A 491 -0.06 -0.88 -3.74
C ALA A 491 -0.22 -2.29 -4.30
N ASP A 492 0.83 -2.84 -4.87
CA ASP A 492 0.88 -4.11 -5.62
C ASP A 492 0.43 -5.36 -4.82
N PHE A 493 0.38 -5.28 -3.49
CA PHE A 493 -0.10 -6.38 -2.65
C PHE A 493 -1.56 -6.79 -2.95
N VAL A 494 -2.36 -5.92 -3.56
CA VAL A 494 -3.79 -6.14 -3.78
C VAL A 494 -4.04 -7.39 -4.64
N ALA A 495 -3.27 -7.59 -5.70
CA ALA A 495 -3.41 -8.77 -6.56
C ALA A 495 -3.10 -10.06 -5.79
N PHE A 496 -2.15 -10.02 -4.88
CA PHE A 496 -1.73 -11.20 -4.10
C PHE A 496 -2.70 -11.49 -2.94
N GLN A 497 -3.19 -10.47 -2.24
CA GLN A 497 -4.13 -10.64 -1.13
C GLN A 497 -5.58 -10.83 -1.61
N ASP A 498 -6.11 -9.86 -2.38
CA ASP A 498 -7.55 -9.77 -2.65
C ASP A 498 -7.99 -10.66 -3.82
N TYR A 499 -7.08 -10.94 -4.76
CA TYR A 499 -7.34 -11.79 -5.91
C TYR A 499 -6.84 -13.23 -5.72
N LEU A 500 -5.58 -13.44 -5.26
CA LEU A 500 -4.99 -14.76 -5.11
C LEU A 500 -5.21 -15.40 -3.73
N GLY A 501 -5.50 -14.64 -2.68
CA GLY A 501 -5.64 -15.13 -1.30
C GLY A 501 -4.32 -15.63 -0.71
N LEU A 502 -3.22 -14.91 -0.93
CA LEU A 502 -1.95 -15.23 -0.32
C LEU A 502 -1.77 -14.49 1.01
N PRO A 503 -1.16 -15.13 2.03
CA PRO A 503 -0.68 -14.41 3.21
C PRO A 503 0.24 -13.26 2.79
N THR A 504 -0.10 -12.03 3.20
CA THR A 504 0.54 -10.83 2.67
C THR A 504 0.99 -9.89 3.78
N LEU A 505 2.18 -9.29 3.62
CA LEU A 505 2.71 -8.21 4.44
C LEU A 505 3.04 -6.99 3.58
N SER A 506 2.80 -5.80 4.10
CA SER A 506 3.39 -4.55 3.63
C SER A 506 4.19 -3.93 4.77
N MET A 507 5.44 -3.58 4.51
CA MET A 507 6.35 -3.03 5.50
C MET A 507 6.93 -1.72 4.99
N GLN A 508 6.82 -0.66 5.81
CA GLN A 508 7.36 0.65 5.48
C GLN A 508 7.68 1.45 6.74
N PHE A 509 8.41 2.54 6.56
CA PHE A 509 8.52 3.59 7.57
C PHE A 509 7.73 4.80 7.09
N ASP A 510 6.75 5.23 7.89
CA ASP A 510 5.93 6.41 7.62
C ASP A 510 6.59 7.65 8.20
N PHE A 511 6.44 8.78 7.51
CA PHE A 511 6.98 10.05 7.97
C PHE A 511 6.08 10.72 9.01
N ASP A 512 6.68 11.38 10.00
CA ASP A 512 5.96 12.19 11.00
C ASP A 512 5.54 13.58 10.45
N GLY A 513 5.77 13.84 9.17
CA GLY A 513 5.49 15.08 8.46
C GLY A 513 4.72 14.85 7.18
N SER A 514 5.27 15.27 6.05
CA SER A 514 4.68 15.09 4.73
C SER A 514 5.70 14.62 3.70
N TYR A 515 5.20 13.88 2.75
CA TYR A 515 5.84 13.67 1.46
C TYR A 515 5.25 14.69 0.45
N GLY A 516 5.57 15.98 0.68
CA GLY A 516 5.02 17.08 -0.11
C GLY A 516 5.41 17.08 -1.59
N THR A 517 6.47 16.36 -1.94
CA THR A 517 6.89 16.16 -3.35
C THR A 517 6.17 14.99 -4.03
N TYR A 518 5.27 14.28 -3.34
CA TYR A 518 4.54 13.13 -3.85
C TYR A 518 3.94 13.39 -5.23
N HIS A 519 4.35 12.57 -6.22
CA HIS A 519 3.92 12.64 -7.62
C HIS A 519 4.18 13.97 -8.34
N SER A 520 5.18 14.74 -7.86
CA SER A 520 5.60 16.00 -8.47
C SER A 520 6.92 15.84 -9.24
N ASN A 521 7.33 16.87 -9.98
CA ASN A 521 8.66 16.91 -10.61
C ASN A 521 9.80 16.94 -9.59
N TYR A 522 9.48 17.20 -8.33
CA TYR A 522 10.42 17.29 -7.20
C TYR A 522 10.49 16.00 -6.37
N ASP A 523 9.83 14.93 -6.82
CA ASP A 523 10.11 13.58 -6.33
C ASP A 523 11.41 13.07 -6.94
N SER A 524 12.48 13.64 -6.47
CA SER A 524 13.85 13.48 -6.98
C SER A 524 14.77 12.95 -5.89
N ARG A 525 15.98 12.62 -6.28
CA ARG A 525 17.03 12.27 -5.33
C ARG A 525 17.31 13.38 -4.30
N TYR A 526 17.17 14.65 -4.69
CA TYR A 526 17.34 15.78 -3.78
C TYR A 526 16.43 15.67 -2.55
N PHE A 527 15.15 15.35 -2.76
CA PHE A 527 14.21 15.19 -1.65
C PHE A 527 14.62 14.07 -0.70
N VAL A 528 15.04 12.93 -1.23
CA VAL A 528 15.49 11.79 -0.44
C VAL A 528 16.68 12.17 0.44
N GLU A 529 17.73 12.77 -0.14
CA GLU A 529 18.95 13.10 0.56
C GLU A 529 18.80 14.22 1.58
N HIS A 530 17.82 15.13 1.40
CA HIS A 530 17.68 16.29 2.28
C HIS A 530 16.59 16.09 3.36
N PHE A 531 15.51 15.37 3.05
CA PHE A 531 14.35 15.31 3.93
C PHE A 531 13.97 13.90 4.37
N SER A 532 14.06 12.91 3.47
CA SER A 532 13.53 11.58 3.74
C SER A 532 14.55 10.65 4.38
N ASP A 533 15.65 10.37 3.72
CA ASP A 533 16.65 9.38 4.18
C ASP A 533 18.09 9.83 3.90
N PRO A 534 18.59 10.87 4.58
CA PRO A 534 19.99 11.28 4.46
C PRO A 534 20.94 10.13 4.79
N GLY A 535 21.71 9.67 3.81
CA GLY A 535 22.68 8.58 3.96
C GLY A 535 22.07 7.19 3.93
N PHE A 536 20.81 7.01 3.50
CA PHE A 536 20.14 5.73 3.24
C PHE A 536 20.09 4.76 4.45
N GLN A 537 19.97 5.32 5.66
CA GLN A 537 19.91 4.52 6.89
C GLN A 537 18.53 3.88 7.11
N VAL A 538 17.46 4.56 6.73
CA VAL A 538 16.10 3.98 6.75
C VAL A 538 16.03 2.83 5.76
N ALA A 539 16.54 3.05 4.53
CA ALA A 539 16.66 2.03 3.50
C ALA A 539 17.39 0.78 4.02
N ARG A 540 18.56 0.97 4.66
CA ARG A 540 19.35 -0.13 5.22
C ARG A 540 18.58 -0.88 6.31
N THR A 541 17.88 -0.18 7.21
CA THR A 541 17.08 -0.81 8.28
C THR A 541 15.94 -1.64 7.68
N LEU A 542 15.23 -1.08 6.69
CA LEU A 542 14.13 -1.77 6.02
C LEU A 542 14.65 -2.98 5.21
N THR A 543 15.79 -2.83 4.52
CA THR A 543 16.46 -3.95 3.84
C THR A 543 16.79 -5.09 4.82
N GLN A 544 17.23 -4.76 6.04
CA GLN A 544 17.46 -5.78 7.07
C GLN A 544 16.15 -6.46 7.50
N MET A 545 15.05 -5.70 7.66
CA MET A 545 13.72 -6.26 7.92
C MET A 545 13.28 -7.24 6.82
N PHE A 546 13.41 -6.84 5.55
CA PHE A 546 13.07 -7.71 4.42
C PHE A 546 13.92 -8.97 4.39
N GLY A 547 15.24 -8.83 4.55
CA GLY A 547 16.14 -9.97 4.51
C GLY A 547 15.81 -11.00 5.58
N LEU A 548 15.67 -10.58 6.85
CA LEU A 548 15.29 -11.49 7.92
C LEU A 548 13.90 -12.10 7.67
N ALA A 549 12.94 -11.34 7.16
CA ALA A 549 11.62 -11.85 6.87
C ALA A 549 11.64 -12.93 5.76
N VAL A 550 12.29 -12.67 4.63
CA VAL A 550 12.33 -13.65 3.53
C VAL A 550 13.18 -14.86 3.86
N MET A 551 14.29 -14.70 4.59
CA MET A 551 15.13 -15.81 5.05
C MET A 551 14.35 -16.74 5.98
N ARG A 552 13.70 -16.18 7.01
CA ARG A 552 12.91 -16.98 7.97
C ARG A 552 11.71 -17.66 7.31
N LEU A 553 11.00 -17.00 6.40
CA LEU A 553 9.93 -17.65 5.63
C LEU A 553 10.46 -18.73 4.70
N ALA A 554 11.65 -18.52 4.12
CA ALA A 554 12.27 -19.51 3.24
C ALA A 554 12.80 -20.74 3.99
N ASP A 555 13.38 -20.57 5.17
CA ASP A 555 14.09 -21.63 5.89
C ASP A 555 13.30 -22.23 7.07
N ALA A 556 12.12 -21.66 7.43
CA ALA A 556 11.30 -22.20 8.51
C ALA A 556 10.92 -23.66 8.26
N GLN A 557 11.16 -24.53 9.26
CA GLN A 557 10.77 -25.94 9.23
C GLN A 557 9.25 -26.10 9.12
N VAL A 558 8.49 -25.21 9.81
CA VAL A 558 7.06 -25.03 9.64
C VAL A 558 6.78 -23.56 9.40
N LEU A 559 5.90 -23.20 8.45
CA LEU A 559 5.55 -21.82 8.15
C LEU A 559 5.09 -21.08 9.44
N PRO A 560 5.65 -19.90 9.73
CA PRO A 560 5.47 -19.21 11.02
C PRO A 560 4.13 -18.45 11.11
N PHE A 561 3.05 -19.05 10.62
CA PHE A 561 1.72 -18.45 10.57
C PHE A 561 0.94 -18.74 11.85
N ARG A 562 0.21 -17.74 12.37
CA ARG A 562 -0.65 -17.82 13.55
C ARG A 562 -2.10 -17.54 13.20
N TYR A 563 -2.81 -18.58 12.76
CA TYR A 563 -4.22 -18.49 12.41
C TYR A 563 -5.14 -18.36 13.64
N SER A 564 -4.65 -18.68 14.84
CA SER A 564 -5.35 -18.37 16.08
C SER A 564 -5.55 -16.86 16.25
N HIS A 565 -4.50 -16.06 15.94
CA HIS A 565 -4.61 -14.60 15.92
C HIS A 565 -5.58 -14.13 14.85
N TYR A 566 -5.57 -14.76 13.69
CA TYR A 566 -6.49 -14.44 12.60
C TYR A 566 -7.96 -14.65 13.00
N GLY A 567 -8.30 -15.80 13.62
CA GLY A 567 -9.66 -16.06 14.10
C GLY A 567 -10.12 -15.02 15.13
N ARG A 568 -9.25 -14.63 16.06
CA ARG A 568 -9.54 -13.54 17.02
C ARG A 568 -9.77 -12.21 16.30
N LYS A 569 -8.96 -11.89 15.29
CA LYS A 569 -9.09 -10.64 14.53
C LYS A 569 -10.37 -10.58 13.71
N ILE A 570 -10.79 -11.68 13.10
CA ILE A 570 -12.08 -11.77 12.42
C ILE A 570 -13.22 -11.51 13.41
N SER A 571 -13.16 -12.06 14.63
CA SER A 571 -14.14 -11.77 15.68
C SER A 571 -14.23 -10.28 16.00
N GLU A 572 -13.10 -9.58 16.10
CA GLU A 572 -13.05 -8.12 16.29
C GLU A 572 -13.70 -7.35 15.12
N TYR A 573 -13.45 -7.78 13.88
CA TYR A 573 -14.09 -7.19 12.69
C TYR A 573 -15.61 -7.37 12.70
N LEU A 574 -16.10 -8.57 13.07
CA LEU A 574 -17.52 -8.87 13.19
C LEU A 574 -18.18 -8.07 14.33
N ASP A 575 -17.45 -7.85 15.45
CA ASP A 575 -17.89 -6.96 16.53
C ASP A 575 -18.01 -5.51 16.08
N SER A 576 -17.04 -5.04 15.31
CA SER A 576 -17.03 -3.69 14.75
C SER A 576 -18.17 -3.47 13.76
N ALA A 577 -18.52 -4.48 12.95
CA ALA A 577 -19.60 -4.42 11.97
C ALA A 577 -20.98 -4.17 12.62
N ALA A 578 -21.18 -4.59 13.86
CA ALA A 578 -22.39 -4.29 14.60
C ALA A 578 -22.62 -2.77 14.80
N SER A 579 -21.55 -1.98 14.85
CA SER A 579 -21.65 -0.52 14.97
C SER A 579 -22.07 0.17 13.67
N TRP A 580 -21.84 -0.47 12.51
CA TRP A 580 -22.17 0.10 11.19
C TRP A 580 -23.68 0.13 10.92
N THR A 581 -24.45 -0.64 11.69
CA THR A 581 -25.91 -0.70 11.56
C THR A 581 -26.64 0.50 12.18
N ARG A 582 -25.89 1.51 12.67
CA ARG A 582 -26.45 2.71 13.29
C ARG A 582 -25.97 3.97 12.57
N ASP A 583 -26.89 4.95 12.45
CA ASP A 583 -26.52 6.28 11.96
C ASP A 583 -25.78 7.10 13.05
N PRO A 584 -25.24 8.29 12.73
CA PRO A 584 -24.59 9.16 13.71
C PRO A 584 -25.47 9.58 14.88
N ASP A 585 -26.78 9.57 14.72
CA ASP A 585 -27.78 9.87 15.76
C ASP A 585 -28.13 8.63 16.61
N GLY A 586 -27.55 7.44 16.27
CA GLY A 586 -27.74 6.18 16.98
C GLY A 586 -28.96 5.36 16.55
N ASN A 587 -29.68 5.80 15.51
CA ASN A 587 -30.83 5.05 15.00
C ASN A 587 -30.38 3.81 14.22
N GLU A 588 -31.11 2.71 14.37
CA GLU A 588 -30.85 1.49 13.60
C GLU A 588 -31.23 1.69 12.13
N ILE A 589 -30.25 1.50 11.24
CA ILE A 589 -30.41 1.62 9.79
C ILE A 589 -30.42 0.29 9.05
N ALA A 590 -29.98 -0.79 9.71
CA ALA A 590 -29.97 -2.15 9.18
C ALA A 590 -30.05 -3.17 10.31
N LYS A 591 -30.71 -4.32 10.05
CA LYS A 591 -30.68 -5.48 10.94
C LYS A 591 -29.54 -6.40 10.55
N LEU A 592 -28.76 -6.85 11.52
CA LEU A 592 -27.59 -7.68 11.31
C LEU A 592 -27.48 -8.74 12.41
N ASP A 593 -27.42 -10.01 12.02
CA ASP A 593 -27.10 -11.12 12.91
C ASP A 593 -25.81 -11.80 12.43
N LEU A 594 -24.76 -11.70 13.23
CA LEU A 594 -23.45 -12.29 12.98
C LEU A 594 -23.08 -13.37 13.99
N SER A 595 -24.05 -13.87 14.76
CA SER A 595 -23.80 -14.85 15.84
C SER A 595 -23.14 -16.13 15.32
N SER A 596 -23.57 -16.66 14.18
CA SER A 596 -22.99 -17.84 13.53
C SER A 596 -21.56 -17.56 13.03
N ALA A 597 -21.33 -16.43 12.37
CA ALA A 597 -19.99 -16.04 11.91
C ALA A 597 -19.01 -15.86 13.09
N LYS A 598 -19.44 -15.25 14.19
CA LYS A 598 -18.63 -15.10 15.42
C LYS A 598 -18.30 -16.45 16.06
N ALA A 599 -19.25 -17.38 16.11
CA ALA A 599 -19.00 -18.74 16.61
C ALA A 599 -17.93 -19.43 15.76
N LEU A 600 -18.04 -19.36 14.43
CA LEU A 600 -17.06 -19.92 13.50
C LEU A 600 -15.65 -19.30 13.68
N ALA A 601 -15.55 -17.97 13.82
CA ALA A 601 -14.29 -17.30 14.08
C ALA A 601 -13.66 -17.74 15.41
N GLY A 602 -14.46 -17.94 16.45
CA GLY A 602 -14.03 -18.51 17.73
C GLY A 602 -13.53 -19.95 17.60
N GLU A 603 -14.21 -20.81 16.84
CA GLU A 603 -13.77 -22.18 16.55
C GLU A 603 -12.44 -22.18 15.78
N ILE A 604 -12.28 -21.33 14.78
CA ILE A 604 -11.02 -21.14 14.02
C ILE A 604 -9.88 -20.80 15.00
N ALA A 605 -10.09 -19.79 15.85
CA ALA A 605 -9.07 -19.38 16.82
C ALA A 605 -8.66 -20.54 17.75
N ALA A 606 -9.62 -21.26 18.30
CA ALA A 606 -9.34 -22.35 19.25
C ALA A 606 -8.64 -23.56 18.59
N ARG A 607 -9.08 -23.96 17.38
CA ARG A 607 -8.47 -25.07 16.65
C ARG A 607 -7.06 -24.73 16.19
N ALA A 608 -6.85 -23.53 15.65
CA ALA A 608 -5.54 -23.03 15.24
C ALA A 608 -4.59 -22.96 16.43
N GLU A 609 -5.02 -22.44 17.58
CA GLU A 609 -4.21 -22.38 18.81
C GLU A 609 -3.75 -23.78 19.29
N ALA A 610 -4.67 -24.75 19.26
CA ALA A 610 -4.33 -26.14 19.59
C ALA A 610 -3.32 -26.76 18.59
N LEU A 611 -3.44 -26.45 17.29
CA LEU A 611 -2.47 -26.87 16.27
C LEU A 611 -1.11 -26.21 16.50
N GLU A 612 -1.09 -24.90 16.71
CA GLU A 612 0.12 -24.09 16.92
C GLU A 612 0.91 -24.57 18.13
N HIS A 613 0.25 -24.85 19.26
CA HIS A 613 0.89 -25.39 20.46
C HIS A 613 1.53 -26.77 20.21
N ARG A 614 0.86 -27.66 19.46
CA ARG A 614 1.44 -28.98 19.11
C ARG A 614 2.66 -28.80 18.21
N VAL A 615 2.57 -27.95 17.19
CA VAL A 615 3.68 -27.69 16.27
C VAL A 615 4.90 -27.16 16.99
N ASP A 616 4.72 -26.18 17.89
CA ASP A 616 5.82 -25.60 18.66
C ASP A 616 6.46 -26.65 19.57
N ALA A 617 5.67 -27.51 20.24
CA ALA A 617 6.16 -28.60 21.08
C ALA A 617 6.91 -29.67 20.27
N ASP A 618 6.39 -30.09 19.12
CA ASP A 618 6.98 -31.09 18.23
C ASP A 618 8.32 -30.59 17.64
N LEU A 619 8.41 -29.33 17.28
CA LEU A 619 9.66 -28.72 16.78
C LEU A 619 10.75 -28.73 17.87
N GLU A 620 10.43 -28.31 19.10
CA GLU A 620 11.38 -28.29 20.20
C GLU A 620 11.80 -29.72 20.61
N ALA A 621 10.90 -30.69 20.57
CA ALA A 621 11.19 -32.09 20.84
C ALA A 621 11.90 -32.81 19.68
N GLY A 622 12.10 -32.17 18.54
CA GLY A 622 12.64 -32.80 17.33
C GLY A 622 11.73 -33.89 16.76
N GLN A 623 10.43 -33.79 17.00
CA GLN A 623 9.43 -34.76 16.56
C GLN A 623 8.85 -34.41 15.18
N GLY A 624 8.18 -35.39 14.54
CA GLY A 624 7.59 -35.28 13.24
C GLY A 624 8.55 -35.55 12.09
N THR A 625 8.03 -36.17 11.02
CA THR A 625 8.80 -36.47 9.82
C THR A 625 8.84 -35.26 8.88
N GLU A 626 9.75 -35.29 7.93
CA GLU A 626 9.83 -34.23 6.89
C GLU A 626 8.56 -34.17 6.05
N GLU A 627 7.98 -35.35 5.70
CA GLU A 627 6.74 -35.45 4.96
C GLU A 627 5.55 -34.86 5.72
N ALA A 628 5.47 -35.09 7.03
CA ALA A 628 4.42 -34.51 7.87
C ALA A 628 4.54 -32.97 7.94
N ARG A 629 5.75 -32.43 8.06
CA ARG A 629 6.00 -31.00 8.01
C ARG A 629 5.70 -30.40 6.65
N ALA A 630 6.07 -31.10 5.56
CA ALA A 630 5.75 -30.66 4.19
C ALA A 630 4.24 -30.57 3.95
N SER A 631 3.48 -31.59 4.37
CA SER A 631 2.01 -31.59 4.29
C SER A 631 1.38 -30.47 5.12
N LEU A 632 1.89 -30.23 6.34
CA LEU A 632 1.43 -29.14 7.19
C LEU A 632 1.73 -27.77 6.55
N ASN A 633 2.93 -27.57 6.03
CA ASN A 633 3.32 -26.34 5.34
C ASN A 633 2.44 -26.04 4.11
N ASP A 634 2.12 -27.11 3.36
CA ASP A 634 1.19 -26.98 2.22
C ASP A 634 -0.17 -26.50 2.67
N ARG A 635 -0.73 -27.11 3.71
CA ARG A 635 -1.99 -26.70 4.30
C ARG A 635 -1.97 -25.25 4.81
N LEU A 636 -0.95 -24.89 5.61
CA LEU A 636 -0.82 -23.53 6.17
C LEU A 636 -0.73 -22.46 5.07
N ALA A 637 -0.02 -22.73 3.98
CA ALA A 637 0.11 -21.80 2.86
C ALA A 637 -1.23 -21.53 2.13
N HIS A 638 -2.16 -22.50 2.16
CA HIS A 638 -3.43 -22.42 1.43
C HIS A 638 -4.63 -21.99 2.31
N LEU A 639 -4.45 -21.85 3.65
CA LEU A 639 -5.57 -21.47 4.52
C LEU A 639 -6.18 -20.12 4.16
N GLU A 640 -5.37 -19.13 3.76
CA GLU A 640 -5.86 -17.81 3.34
C GLU A 640 -6.79 -17.93 2.12
N GLN A 641 -6.48 -18.81 1.19
CA GLN A 641 -7.28 -19.02 -0.03
C GLN A 641 -8.69 -19.53 0.26
N THR A 642 -8.92 -20.13 1.43
CA THR A 642 -10.27 -20.56 1.85
C THR A 642 -11.22 -19.38 2.08
N LEU A 643 -10.69 -18.17 2.23
CA LEU A 643 -11.43 -16.93 2.41
C LEU A 643 -11.80 -16.25 1.09
N LEU A 644 -11.43 -16.83 -0.07
CA LEU A 644 -11.87 -16.35 -1.37
C LEU A 644 -13.30 -16.81 -1.68
N ASP A 645 -14.09 -15.94 -2.29
CA ASP A 645 -15.34 -16.33 -2.95
C ASP A 645 -15.07 -16.70 -4.42
N GLU A 646 -15.25 -17.95 -4.75
CA GLU A 646 -15.00 -18.50 -6.08
C GLU A 646 -16.31 -18.83 -6.85
N ASN A 647 -17.45 -18.35 -6.36
CA ASN A 647 -18.74 -18.59 -7.03
C ASN A 647 -18.93 -17.75 -8.30
N GLU A 648 -18.14 -16.69 -8.47
CA GLU A 648 -18.17 -15.80 -9.63
C GLU A 648 -16.80 -15.84 -10.33
N THR A 649 -16.80 -15.65 -11.65
CA THR A 649 -15.55 -15.56 -12.42
C THR A 649 -14.82 -14.26 -12.08
N PRO A 650 -13.47 -14.18 -12.26
CA PRO A 650 -12.72 -12.94 -12.04
C PRO A 650 -13.26 -11.73 -12.81
N ALA A 651 -13.78 -11.94 -14.02
CA ALA A 651 -14.43 -10.88 -14.82
C ALA A 651 -15.73 -10.34 -14.20
N GLN A 652 -16.43 -11.17 -13.42
CA GLN A 652 -17.64 -10.77 -12.69
C GLN A 652 -17.31 -10.17 -11.32
N ARG A 653 -16.32 -10.73 -10.63
CA ARG A 653 -15.88 -10.30 -9.29
C ARG A 653 -14.37 -10.47 -9.17
N TRP A 654 -13.65 -9.40 -9.42
CA TRP A 654 -12.18 -9.43 -9.34
C TRP A 654 -11.71 -9.50 -7.87
N TYR A 655 -12.32 -8.74 -6.95
CA TYR A 655 -12.04 -8.79 -5.51
C TYR A 655 -12.74 -9.99 -4.88
N ARG A 656 -12.02 -11.10 -4.76
CA ARG A 656 -12.58 -12.38 -4.29
C ARG A 656 -12.50 -12.56 -2.77
N HIS A 657 -11.61 -11.81 -2.08
CA HIS A 657 -11.39 -11.99 -0.65
C HIS A 657 -12.58 -11.42 0.15
N VAL A 658 -13.22 -12.26 1.00
CA VAL A 658 -14.44 -11.85 1.73
C VAL A 658 -14.15 -11.07 3.02
N ILE A 659 -12.91 -11.18 3.56
CA ILE A 659 -12.51 -10.49 4.81
C ILE A 659 -11.81 -9.17 4.50
N TYR A 660 -11.04 -9.07 3.41
CA TYR A 660 -10.27 -7.88 3.05
C TYR A 660 -10.73 -7.25 1.75
N GLY A 661 -10.52 -5.96 1.66
CA GLY A 661 -10.75 -5.12 0.52
C GLY A 661 -10.58 -3.65 0.91
N TRP A 662 -10.98 -2.77 0.06
CA TRP A 662 -10.78 -1.33 0.17
C TRP A 662 -12.01 -0.59 0.73
N ASN A 663 -11.75 0.55 1.37
CA ASN A 663 -12.79 1.49 1.76
C ASN A 663 -13.26 2.28 0.54
N ILE A 664 -14.55 2.24 0.22
CA ILE A 664 -15.13 2.86 -0.99
C ILE A 664 -14.91 4.38 -1.09
N TYR A 665 -14.72 5.06 0.05
CA TYR A 665 -14.46 6.50 0.04
C TYR A 665 -12.98 6.83 -0.04
N SER A 666 -12.11 6.02 0.55
CA SER A 666 -10.65 6.24 0.56
C SER A 666 -9.96 5.56 -0.61
N LEU A 667 -10.26 4.32 -0.91
CA LEU A 667 -9.51 3.32 -1.67
C LEU A 667 -8.18 2.93 -1.01
N TYR A 668 -7.45 3.87 -0.42
CA TYR A 668 -6.17 3.59 0.24
C TYR A 668 -6.32 2.82 1.55
N GLU A 669 -7.37 3.08 2.32
CA GLU A 669 -7.59 2.42 3.60
C GLU A 669 -8.23 1.06 3.41
N GLY A 670 -7.77 0.07 4.19
CA GLY A 670 -8.37 -1.25 4.24
C GLY A 670 -9.75 -1.22 4.90
N GLN A 671 -10.69 -1.93 4.31
CA GLN A 671 -12.03 -2.15 4.85
C GLN A 671 -12.20 -3.64 5.13
N PRO A 672 -12.21 -4.05 6.41
CA PRO A 672 -12.65 -5.41 6.75
C PRO A 672 -14.11 -5.63 6.36
N LEU A 673 -14.42 -6.85 5.91
CA LEU A 673 -15.75 -7.27 5.49
C LEU A 673 -16.37 -6.33 4.43
N PRO A 674 -15.66 -6.05 3.32
CA PRO A 674 -16.00 -4.95 2.40
C PRO A 674 -17.38 -5.10 1.77
N GLY A 675 -17.80 -6.30 1.38
CA GLY A 675 -19.12 -6.56 0.82
C GLY A 675 -20.24 -6.27 1.83
N LEU A 676 -20.06 -6.68 3.09
CA LEU A 676 -21.02 -6.42 4.17
C LEU A 676 -21.09 -4.93 4.50
N ALA A 677 -19.94 -4.25 4.60
CA ALA A 677 -19.89 -2.81 4.84
C ALA A 677 -20.64 -2.03 3.77
N GLU A 678 -20.44 -2.39 2.50
CA GLU A 678 -21.16 -1.79 1.37
C GLU A 678 -22.66 -2.06 1.42
N ALA A 679 -23.09 -3.31 1.68
CA ALA A 679 -24.50 -3.69 1.76
C ALA A 679 -25.24 -2.92 2.87
N ILE A 680 -24.60 -2.74 4.04
CA ILE A 680 -25.13 -1.93 5.14
C ILE A 680 -25.25 -0.47 4.73
N ARG A 681 -24.21 0.09 4.10
CA ARG A 681 -24.18 1.48 3.66
C ARG A 681 -25.32 1.84 2.70
N ILE A 682 -25.62 0.96 1.75
CA ILE A 682 -26.72 1.15 0.79
C ILE A 682 -28.08 0.71 1.37
N ARG A 683 -28.11 0.17 2.59
CA ARG A 683 -29.31 -0.31 3.28
C ARG A 683 -30.08 -1.38 2.51
N ASP A 684 -29.35 -2.33 1.92
CA ASP A 684 -29.93 -3.43 1.14
C ASP A 684 -29.98 -4.72 1.98
N PRO A 685 -31.16 -5.12 2.50
CA PRO A 685 -31.29 -6.28 3.37
C PRO A 685 -30.96 -7.62 2.69
N GLU A 686 -31.26 -7.75 1.38
CA GLU A 686 -30.97 -8.99 0.63
C GLU A 686 -29.48 -9.15 0.43
N ARG A 687 -28.80 -8.05 0.10
CA ARG A 687 -27.35 -8.03 -0.03
C ARG A 687 -26.65 -8.25 1.33
N ILE A 688 -27.15 -7.69 2.43
CA ILE A 688 -26.64 -7.96 3.78
C ILE A 688 -26.71 -9.46 4.09
N ALA A 689 -27.84 -10.11 3.81
CA ALA A 689 -27.99 -11.54 4.03
C ALA A 689 -27.03 -12.36 3.15
N THR A 690 -26.88 -11.98 1.88
CA THR A 690 -25.97 -12.64 0.93
C THR A 690 -24.53 -12.53 1.39
N GLU A 691 -24.06 -11.33 1.75
CA GLU A 691 -22.66 -11.12 2.20
C GLU A 691 -22.38 -11.82 3.54
N THR A 692 -23.37 -11.85 4.46
CA THR A 692 -23.26 -12.62 5.71
C THR A 692 -23.10 -14.12 5.41
N ALA A 693 -23.88 -14.68 4.49
CA ALA A 693 -23.76 -16.09 4.10
C ALA A 693 -22.42 -16.40 3.42
N ARG A 694 -21.89 -15.48 2.61
CA ARG A 694 -20.54 -15.60 1.99
C ARG A 694 -19.45 -15.66 3.06
N ILE A 695 -19.50 -14.76 4.05
CA ILE A 695 -18.54 -14.74 5.19
C ILE A 695 -18.62 -16.08 5.94
N GLU A 696 -19.82 -16.52 6.33
CA GLU A 696 -19.98 -17.79 7.04
C GLU A 696 -19.46 -18.99 6.23
N SER A 697 -19.72 -19.03 4.92
CA SER A 697 -19.25 -20.09 4.04
C SER A 697 -17.72 -20.15 4.00
N ALA A 698 -17.07 -19.00 3.86
CA ALA A 698 -15.62 -18.90 3.88
C ALA A 698 -15.01 -19.33 5.22
N LEU A 699 -15.60 -18.88 6.34
CA LEU A 699 -15.16 -19.27 7.68
C LEU A 699 -15.33 -20.77 7.94
N ARG A 700 -16.38 -21.41 7.43
CA ARG A 700 -16.55 -22.88 7.49
C ARG A 700 -15.43 -23.59 6.73
N ARG A 701 -15.12 -23.16 5.50
CA ARG A 701 -13.99 -23.74 4.72
C ARG A 701 -12.68 -23.61 5.49
N MET A 702 -12.37 -22.43 6.04
CA MET A 702 -11.15 -22.21 6.81
C MET A 702 -11.09 -23.10 8.06
N ARG A 703 -12.16 -23.14 8.85
CA ARG A 703 -12.26 -23.99 10.04
C ARG A 703 -11.97 -25.46 9.71
N ASP A 704 -12.62 -25.97 8.64
CA ASP A 704 -12.49 -27.39 8.27
C ASP A 704 -11.08 -27.69 7.72
N ALA A 705 -10.47 -26.76 7.00
CA ALA A 705 -9.11 -26.90 6.48
C ALA A 705 -8.01 -26.87 7.56
N ILE A 706 -8.27 -26.34 8.77
CA ILE A 706 -7.29 -26.37 9.88
C ILE A 706 -7.07 -27.80 10.38
N ASP A 707 -8.07 -28.66 10.35
CA ASP A 707 -8.01 -30.02 10.90
C ASP A 707 -7.53 -31.08 9.87
N HIS A 708 -7.70 -30.82 8.58
CA HIS A 708 -7.42 -31.74 7.48
C HIS A 708 -6.22 -31.34 6.65
#